data_f8061ef18b9f37a0e2f6c6ff0daea415
#
_entry.id   f8061ef18b9f37a0e2f6c6ff0daea415
#
_cell.length_a   1.000
_cell.length_b   1.000
_cell.length_c   1.000
_cell.angle_alpha   90.00
_cell.angle_beta   90.00
_cell.angle_gamma   90.00
#
_symmetry.space_group_name_H-M   'P 1'
#
loop_
_entity.id
_entity.type
_entity.pdbx_description
1 polymer ?
#
loop_
_entity_poly.entity_id
_entity_poly.type
_entity_poly.pdbx_seq_one_letter_code
_entity_poly.pdbx_strand_id
1 'polypeptide(L)'
;MLVRYQKGIFIVSDSDISNRLKNETSPYLLQHASNPVDWYPWGSEALKKAEAENKPIFLSIGYSACHWCHVMAHESFENEEIAKIMNEKFVNIKVDREERPDVDALYMKALVALTGHGGWPLSMFLTPDQKPYLGGTYFPSFAKYNRPGFAQILQQAHDLYTGNKDQLEARAQNILQKISLENRAGTARGVPNDQLIRGAVEILSDRFDEDYGGFGSGMKFPEPMHYNLLLRHWAQTGDSLDILDKSLTAMAEGGLFDQLGGGFHRYSTDRKWTVPHFEKMLYDNGLLAKLFLDMFQATKQDIYQTIPRETFAWLSREMTSPEGAFYASQDADSEGYEGTYYTWELKEIMNLLGPKHAKVFARAYGLVARGHVDGRNVLHISERVEQLAEAESIPIFEADHILKKGKETLFQTREKRPKPDRDEKIITAWNGLMITALAHGFSVLGNTSYLDTATRCAEFIWSRQWDSKTQKLLRVYKDGQSKINGCLDDYAYFLEGLVTLYEAGLDSRWIARAKELANSMIDEFWDEGEGGFFLSGRSGEQLISKLKNPADEALPSANAIAAQALLKLGRLTGEEIYTRKTEETLQAFRGMMEKSPVGFTGLLSAMSALNLPPVEVVFVGPRDHSSFDEMWKVLHTDYRPNKLTLWNEKTSTGDLLPLAQGKTAEKGEPTVYLCQKNTCHAPVQSGKALDKLLERPQEIRLNVFNQEKKNAKILEQEQSNFLGVMGNIFQQVGIQKKPPTQ
;
A
#
# COMPACT_ATOMS: atom_id res chain seq x y z
N MET A 1 17.17 18.34 -6.49
CA MET A 1 18.02 18.82 -7.58
C MET A 1 17.53 18.14 -8.85
N LEU A 2 16.57 18.75 -9.54
CA LEU A 2 15.95 18.24 -10.77
C LEU A 2 16.89 18.54 -11.94
N VAL A 3 17.20 17.50 -12.70
CA VAL A 3 18.05 17.63 -13.90
C VAL A 3 17.12 18.00 -15.06
N ARG A 4 17.36 19.15 -15.68
CA ARG A 4 16.65 19.60 -16.88
C ARG A 4 17.05 18.74 -18.08
N TYR A 5 16.09 18.05 -18.70
CA TYR A 5 16.27 17.39 -19.99
C TYR A 5 15.43 18.13 -21.05
N GLN A 6 16.10 18.67 -22.06
CA GLN A 6 15.42 19.22 -23.25
C GLN A 6 15.05 18.06 -24.20
N LYS A 7 13.77 17.87 -24.49
CA LYS A 7 13.33 17.07 -25.65
C LYS A 7 13.72 17.79 -26.93
N GLY A 8 14.81 17.38 -27.52
CA GLY A 8 15.07 17.62 -28.93
C GLY A 8 14.14 16.69 -29.73
N ILE A 9 13.27 17.27 -30.58
CA ILE A 9 12.56 16.49 -31.60
C ILE A 9 13.60 16.04 -32.61
N PHE A 10 14.15 14.84 -32.42
CA PHE A 10 14.88 14.13 -33.44
C PHE A 10 13.88 13.31 -34.26
N ILE A 11 13.61 13.75 -35.47
CA ILE A 11 13.03 12.91 -36.52
C ILE A 11 14.11 11.86 -36.84
N VAL A 12 14.12 10.73 -36.16
CA VAL A 12 14.90 9.57 -36.53
C VAL A 12 14.13 8.88 -37.66
N SER A 13 14.77 8.75 -38.80
CA SER A 13 14.32 7.93 -39.91
C SER A 13 14.08 6.50 -39.40
N ASP A 14 12.95 5.94 -39.79
CA ASP A 14 12.50 4.57 -39.56
C ASP A 14 13.58 3.55 -39.97
N SER A 15 14.52 3.24 -39.08
CA SER A 15 15.32 2.05 -39.13
C SER A 15 14.93 1.17 -37.96
N ASP A 16 14.39 0.01 -38.28
CA ASP A 16 13.83 -1.05 -37.41
C ASP A 16 14.74 -1.53 -36.27
N ILE A 17 15.21 -0.65 -35.38
CA ILE A 17 15.91 -1.10 -34.18
C ILE A 17 14.83 -1.38 -33.13
N SER A 18 14.35 -2.61 -33.07
CA SER A 18 13.50 -3.07 -31.99
C SER A 18 14.05 -4.37 -31.44
N ASN A 19 14.24 -4.41 -30.12
CA ASN A 19 14.65 -5.62 -29.41
C ASN A 19 13.41 -6.48 -29.06
N ARG A 20 13.61 -7.58 -28.33
CA ARG A 20 12.57 -8.59 -28.03
C ARG A 20 11.45 -8.06 -27.15
N LEU A 21 11.69 -6.99 -26.38
CA LEU A 21 10.70 -6.40 -25.49
C LEU A 21 9.48 -5.82 -26.22
N LYS A 22 9.57 -5.60 -27.55
CA LYS A 22 8.41 -5.16 -28.37
C LYS A 22 7.23 -6.12 -28.34
N ASN A 23 7.45 -7.38 -27.99
CA ASN A 23 6.41 -8.41 -27.94
C ASN A 23 5.79 -8.53 -26.54
N GLU A 24 6.25 -7.74 -25.58
CA GLU A 24 5.74 -7.74 -24.22
C GLU A 24 4.50 -6.86 -24.08
N THR A 25 3.75 -7.06 -22.97
CA THR A 25 2.59 -6.25 -22.65
C THR A 25 2.85 -5.26 -21.51
N SER A 26 3.95 -5.46 -20.75
CA SER A 26 4.36 -4.55 -19.70
C SER A 26 4.70 -3.17 -20.25
N PRO A 27 4.06 -2.08 -19.80
CA PRO A 27 4.45 -0.73 -20.21
C PRO A 27 5.93 -0.44 -19.93
N TYR A 28 6.45 -0.91 -18.80
CA TYR A 28 7.86 -0.76 -18.46
C TYR A 28 8.81 -1.44 -19.46
N LEU A 29 8.51 -2.68 -19.86
CA LEU A 29 9.32 -3.37 -20.84
C LEU A 29 9.22 -2.70 -22.21
N LEU A 30 8.03 -2.28 -22.62
CA LEU A 30 7.81 -1.58 -23.89
C LEU A 30 8.54 -0.23 -23.98
N GLN A 31 8.70 0.50 -22.87
CA GLN A 31 9.51 1.73 -22.80
C GLN A 31 10.97 1.49 -23.24
N HIS A 32 11.46 0.26 -23.12
CA HIS A 32 12.83 -0.15 -23.49
C HIS A 32 12.91 -0.89 -24.82
N ALA A 33 11.81 -1.08 -25.54
CA ALA A 33 11.78 -1.86 -26.79
C ALA A 33 12.59 -1.25 -27.94
N SER A 34 12.77 0.08 -27.94
CA SER A 34 13.57 0.82 -28.93
C SER A 34 15.00 1.12 -28.50
N ASN A 35 15.43 0.67 -27.32
CA ASN A 35 16.81 0.87 -26.89
C ASN A 35 17.80 0.12 -27.81
N PRO A 36 19.03 0.65 -28.04
CA PRO A 36 20.08 -0.04 -28.77
C PRO A 36 20.65 -1.27 -28.04
N VAL A 37 20.30 -1.45 -26.76
CA VAL A 37 20.61 -2.66 -25.99
C VAL A 37 19.76 -3.83 -26.47
N ASP A 38 20.38 -5.00 -26.72
CA ASP A 38 19.70 -6.26 -27.05
C ASP A 38 19.04 -6.86 -25.78
N TRP A 39 17.93 -6.25 -25.38
CA TRP A 39 17.17 -6.66 -24.22
C TRP A 39 16.36 -7.93 -24.47
N TYR A 40 16.39 -8.80 -23.47
CA TYR A 40 15.52 -9.97 -23.33
C TYR A 40 14.56 -9.77 -22.13
N PRO A 41 13.31 -10.21 -22.20
CA PRO A 41 12.53 -10.43 -21.00
C PRO A 41 13.13 -11.59 -20.20
N TRP A 42 12.82 -11.67 -18.91
CA TRP A 42 13.19 -12.83 -18.10
C TRP A 42 12.51 -14.09 -18.61
N GLY A 43 13.28 -15.10 -18.93
CA GLY A 43 12.75 -16.36 -19.43
C GLY A 43 13.81 -17.29 -20.02
N SER A 44 13.36 -18.46 -20.44
CA SER A 44 14.24 -19.57 -20.88
C SER A 44 15.09 -19.22 -22.10
N GLU A 45 14.67 -18.31 -22.98
CA GLU A 45 15.45 -17.88 -24.15
C GLU A 45 16.75 -17.19 -23.72
N ALA A 46 16.64 -16.19 -22.85
CA ALA A 46 17.78 -15.43 -22.33
C ALA A 46 18.75 -16.33 -21.54
N LEU A 47 18.22 -17.16 -20.66
CA LEU A 47 19.01 -18.05 -19.81
C LEU A 47 19.77 -19.07 -20.62
N LYS A 48 19.13 -19.75 -21.60
CA LYS A 48 19.80 -20.68 -22.51
C LYS A 48 20.88 -20.02 -23.37
N LYS A 49 20.64 -18.76 -23.80
CA LYS A 49 21.66 -18.00 -24.54
C LYS A 49 22.88 -17.72 -23.66
N ALA A 50 22.68 -17.31 -22.40
CA ALA A 50 23.77 -17.06 -21.47
C ALA A 50 24.61 -18.31 -21.23
N GLU A 51 23.98 -19.47 -21.06
CA GLU A 51 24.64 -20.76 -20.93
C GLU A 51 25.41 -21.15 -22.21
N ALA A 52 24.75 -21.09 -23.38
CA ALA A 52 25.31 -21.50 -24.65
C ALA A 52 26.52 -20.63 -25.07
N GLU A 53 26.48 -19.34 -24.81
CA GLU A 53 27.54 -18.40 -25.11
C GLU A 53 28.57 -18.26 -23.97
N ASN A 54 28.33 -18.89 -22.83
CA ASN A 54 29.09 -18.73 -21.58
C ASN A 54 29.34 -17.25 -21.25
N LYS A 55 28.25 -16.43 -21.38
CA LYS A 55 28.25 -15.00 -21.08
C LYS A 55 27.59 -14.72 -19.75
N PRO A 56 28.12 -13.80 -18.94
CA PRO A 56 27.43 -13.33 -17.75
C PRO A 56 26.15 -12.58 -18.13
N ILE A 57 25.19 -12.55 -17.21
CA ILE A 57 23.91 -11.85 -17.35
C ILE A 57 24.03 -10.48 -16.71
N PHE A 58 23.59 -9.43 -17.41
CA PHE A 58 23.24 -8.16 -16.80
C PHE A 58 21.73 -8.11 -16.63
N LEU A 59 21.27 -8.09 -15.37
CA LEU A 59 19.88 -8.04 -14.98
C LEU A 59 19.51 -6.63 -14.50
N SER A 60 18.54 -6.01 -15.15
CA SER A 60 17.99 -4.71 -14.76
C SER A 60 16.52 -4.85 -14.38
N ILE A 61 16.19 -4.53 -13.13
CA ILE A 61 14.82 -4.61 -12.60
C ILE A 61 14.32 -3.21 -12.24
N GLY A 62 13.08 -2.91 -12.59
CA GLY A 62 12.40 -1.65 -12.29
C GLY A 62 10.90 -1.76 -12.51
N TYR A 63 10.22 -0.64 -12.67
CA TYR A 63 8.78 -0.54 -12.91
C TYR A 63 8.43 0.75 -13.66
N SER A 64 7.23 0.82 -14.22
CA SER A 64 6.83 1.87 -15.17
C SER A 64 6.88 3.28 -14.58
N ALA A 65 6.40 3.48 -13.36
CA ALA A 65 6.37 4.79 -12.71
C ALA A 65 7.70 5.18 -12.01
N CYS A 66 8.78 4.42 -12.21
CA CYS A 66 10.06 4.60 -11.50
C CYS A 66 10.90 5.72 -12.12
N HIS A 67 10.91 6.91 -11.53
CA HIS A 67 11.68 8.07 -11.99
C HIS A 67 13.18 7.75 -12.24
N TRP A 68 13.89 7.14 -11.27
CA TRP A 68 15.31 6.80 -11.44
C TRP A 68 15.57 5.71 -12.48
N CYS A 69 14.55 4.89 -12.81
CA CYS A 69 14.66 3.94 -13.92
C CYS A 69 14.63 4.68 -15.27
N HIS A 70 13.79 5.72 -15.42
CA HIS A 70 13.77 6.61 -16.58
C HIS A 70 15.10 7.35 -16.75
N VAL A 71 15.64 7.91 -15.65
CA VAL A 71 16.94 8.59 -15.68
C VAL A 71 18.04 7.65 -16.17
N MET A 72 18.11 6.41 -15.67
CA MET A 72 19.11 5.43 -16.11
C MET A 72 18.90 4.99 -17.56
N ALA A 73 17.66 4.91 -18.03
CA ALA A 73 17.35 4.61 -19.42
C ALA A 73 17.94 5.67 -20.36
N HIS A 74 17.63 6.92 -20.11
CA HIS A 74 18.11 8.04 -20.94
C HIS A 74 19.63 8.23 -20.86
N GLU A 75 20.21 8.14 -19.67
CA GLU A 75 21.65 8.37 -19.50
C GLU A 75 22.51 7.21 -20.03
N SER A 76 22.01 5.96 -19.96
CA SER A 76 22.84 4.76 -20.20
C SER A 76 22.29 3.81 -21.26
N PHE A 77 20.99 3.45 -21.22
CA PHE A 77 20.47 2.40 -22.11
C PHE A 77 20.14 2.88 -23.53
N GLU A 78 19.99 4.19 -23.71
CA GLU A 78 19.84 4.85 -25.03
C GLU A 78 21.19 5.24 -25.64
N ASN A 79 22.29 5.09 -24.90
CA ASN A 79 23.63 5.41 -25.37
C ASN A 79 24.24 4.24 -26.16
N GLU A 80 24.55 4.46 -27.45
CA GLU A 80 25.05 3.45 -28.37
C GLU A 80 26.39 2.85 -27.92
N GLU A 81 27.31 3.64 -27.36
CA GLU A 81 28.62 3.15 -26.89
C GLU A 81 28.48 2.21 -25.70
N ILE A 82 27.59 2.59 -24.71
CA ILE A 82 27.29 1.74 -23.56
C ILE A 82 26.56 0.49 -24.02
N ALA A 83 25.57 0.61 -24.91
CA ALA A 83 24.83 -0.52 -25.48
C ALA A 83 25.74 -1.52 -26.20
N LYS A 84 26.74 -1.03 -26.92
CA LYS A 84 27.72 -1.89 -27.56
C LYS A 84 28.49 -2.75 -26.56
N ILE A 85 28.96 -2.14 -25.45
CA ILE A 85 29.67 -2.87 -24.38
C ILE A 85 28.75 -3.93 -23.77
N MET A 86 27.47 -3.54 -23.49
CA MET A 86 26.47 -4.44 -22.93
C MET A 86 26.22 -5.65 -23.85
N ASN A 87 25.96 -5.40 -25.13
CA ASN A 87 25.63 -6.46 -26.10
C ASN A 87 26.82 -7.42 -26.39
N GLU A 88 28.04 -6.88 -26.41
CA GLU A 88 29.22 -7.69 -26.61
C GLU A 88 29.55 -8.59 -25.42
N LYS A 89 29.39 -8.09 -24.19
CA LYS A 89 29.90 -8.74 -22.98
C LYS A 89 28.87 -9.48 -22.16
N PHE A 90 27.58 -9.17 -22.31
CA PHE A 90 26.50 -9.69 -21.45
C PHE A 90 25.33 -10.21 -22.29
N VAL A 91 24.52 -11.06 -21.67
CA VAL A 91 23.13 -11.27 -22.05
C VAL A 91 22.32 -10.32 -21.17
N ASN A 92 21.62 -9.35 -21.78
CA ASN A 92 20.94 -8.28 -21.05
C ASN A 92 19.48 -8.65 -20.80
N ILE A 93 19.08 -8.77 -19.56
CA ILE A 93 17.71 -9.13 -19.16
C ILE A 93 17.04 -7.93 -18.47
N LYS A 94 15.83 -7.59 -18.92
CA LYS A 94 14.99 -6.56 -18.33
C LYS A 94 13.80 -7.20 -17.63
N VAL A 95 13.51 -6.77 -16.39
CA VAL A 95 12.41 -7.31 -15.57
C VAL A 95 11.55 -6.19 -15.07
N ASP A 96 10.24 -6.33 -15.27
CA ASP A 96 9.24 -5.55 -14.55
C ASP A 96 8.97 -6.22 -13.20
N ARG A 97 9.35 -5.54 -12.10
CA ARG A 97 9.15 -6.06 -10.73
C ARG A 97 7.66 -6.30 -10.38
N GLU A 98 6.78 -5.59 -11.04
CA GLU A 98 5.35 -5.71 -10.80
C GLU A 98 4.78 -6.98 -11.44
N GLU A 99 5.37 -7.41 -12.56
CA GLU A 99 5.07 -8.70 -13.20
C GLU A 99 5.79 -9.88 -12.54
N ARG A 100 7.05 -9.68 -12.09
CA ARG A 100 7.91 -10.72 -11.52
C ARG A 100 8.44 -10.34 -10.13
N PRO A 101 7.56 -10.19 -9.11
CA PRO A 101 7.98 -9.87 -7.75
C PRO A 101 8.83 -10.97 -7.11
N ASP A 102 8.73 -12.21 -7.59
CA ASP A 102 9.56 -13.33 -7.17
C ASP A 102 11.03 -13.16 -7.55
N VAL A 103 11.30 -12.72 -8.80
CA VAL A 103 12.63 -12.39 -9.29
C VAL A 103 13.17 -11.14 -8.60
N ASP A 104 12.34 -10.09 -8.49
CA ASP A 104 12.69 -8.84 -7.80
C ASP A 104 13.11 -9.10 -6.36
N ALA A 105 12.29 -9.80 -5.58
CA ALA A 105 12.58 -10.09 -4.17
C ALA A 105 13.86 -10.89 -3.99
N LEU A 106 14.15 -11.86 -4.86
CA LEU A 106 15.35 -12.66 -4.81
C LEU A 106 16.61 -11.81 -5.02
N TYR A 107 16.62 -11.00 -6.08
CA TYR A 107 17.81 -10.20 -6.40
C TYR A 107 17.90 -8.92 -5.57
N MET A 108 16.80 -8.43 -5.01
CA MET A 108 16.84 -7.37 -4.02
C MET A 108 17.52 -7.84 -2.73
N LYS A 109 17.22 -9.05 -2.24
CA LYS A 109 17.94 -9.64 -1.09
C LYS A 109 19.42 -9.85 -1.41
N ALA A 110 19.75 -10.29 -2.63
CA ALA A 110 21.14 -10.39 -3.07
C ALA A 110 21.85 -9.03 -3.07
N LEU A 111 21.16 -7.98 -3.54
CA LEU A 111 21.70 -6.62 -3.56
C LEU A 111 21.95 -6.10 -2.14
N VAL A 112 20.99 -6.25 -1.24
CA VAL A 112 21.13 -5.86 0.16
C VAL A 112 22.27 -6.62 0.86
N ALA A 113 22.40 -7.93 0.59
CA ALA A 113 23.51 -8.75 1.11
C ALA A 113 24.89 -8.29 0.59
N LEU A 114 24.95 -7.68 -0.61
CA LEU A 114 26.18 -7.17 -1.25
C LEU A 114 26.54 -5.75 -0.80
N THR A 115 25.54 -4.85 -0.66
CA THR A 115 25.75 -3.40 -0.56
C THR A 115 25.26 -2.82 0.75
N GLY A 116 24.46 -3.55 1.52
CA GLY A 116 23.82 -3.09 2.75
C GLY A 116 22.53 -2.28 2.53
N HIS A 117 22.16 -1.97 1.28
CA HIS A 117 20.95 -1.22 0.94
C HIS A 117 20.35 -1.72 -0.38
N GLY A 118 19.05 -1.49 -0.57
CA GLY A 118 18.30 -1.82 -1.78
C GLY A 118 17.72 -0.58 -2.46
N GLY A 119 17.03 -0.78 -3.58
CA GLY A 119 16.32 0.26 -4.33
C GLY A 119 16.24 -0.01 -5.82
N TRP A 120 15.38 0.73 -6.51
CA TRP A 120 15.24 0.67 -7.96
C TRP A 120 15.75 1.96 -8.62
N PRO A 121 16.32 1.83 -9.87
CA PRO A 121 16.54 0.58 -10.60
C PRO A 121 17.49 -0.35 -9.87
N LEU A 122 17.20 -1.67 -9.90
CA LEU A 122 18.11 -2.68 -9.41
C LEU A 122 18.95 -3.16 -10.58
N SER A 123 20.26 -3.09 -10.44
CA SER A 123 21.25 -3.58 -11.43
C SER A 123 22.05 -4.72 -10.83
N MET A 124 21.97 -5.92 -11.42
CA MET A 124 22.65 -7.11 -10.91
C MET A 124 23.41 -7.81 -12.02
N PHE A 125 24.60 -8.31 -11.69
CA PHE A 125 25.40 -9.13 -12.58
C PHE A 125 25.39 -10.57 -12.08
N LEU A 126 25.01 -11.51 -12.98
CA LEU A 126 24.83 -12.92 -12.67
C LEU A 126 25.75 -13.78 -13.53
N THR A 127 26.10 -14.94 -13.01
CA THR A 127 26.64 -16.02 -13.81
C THR A 127 25.55 -16.60 -14.73
N PRO A 128 25.90 -17.39 -15.79
CA PRO A 128 24.89 -18.02 -16.64
C PRO A 128 23.91 -18.92 -15.89
N ASP A 129 24.33 -19.52 -14.78
CA ASP A 129 23.48 -20.28 -13.84
C ASP A 129 22.81 -19.41 -12.79
N GLN A 130 22.60 -18.09 -13.06
CA GLN A 130 21.81 -17.12 -12.35
C GLN A 130 22.34 -16.71 -10.95
N LYS A 131 23.58 -17.07 -10.58
CA LYS A 131 24.15 -16.71 -9.29
C LYS A 131 24.65 -15.26 -9.28
N PRO A 132 24.20 -14.40 -8.31
CA PRO A 132 24.62 -13.00 -8.25
C PRO A 132 26.06 -12.85 -7.74
N TYR A 133 26.87 -11.97 -8.38
CA TYR A 133 28.25 -11.73 -7.95
C TYR A 133 28.62 -10.25 -7.80
N LEU A 134 27.91 -9.34 -8.46
CA LEU A 134 28.08 -7.89 -8.36
C LEU A 134 26.73 -7.21 -8.55
N GLY A 135 26.49 -6.07 -7.91
CA GLY A 135 25.24 -5.31 -8.07
C GLY A 135 25.31 -3.91 -7.50
N GLY A 136 24.30 -3.13 -7.81
CA GLY A 136 24.06 -1.79 -7.35
C GLY A 136 22.64 -1.33 -7.71
N THR A 137 22.33 -0.09 -7.39
CA THR A 137 21.10 0.55 -7.83
C THR A 137 21.35 1.35 -9.11
N TYR A 138 21.10 2.64 -9.11
CA TYR A 138 21.40 3.54 -10.22
C TYR A 138 22.92 3.72 -10.42
N PHE A 139 23.38 3.63 -11.67
CA PHE A 139 24.72 3.96 -12.12
C PHE A 139 24.65 5.11 -13.13
N PRO A 140 25.38 6.24 -12.91
CA PRO A 140 25.44 7.32 -13.89
C PRO A 140 26.20 6.87 -15.16
N SER A 141 25.93 7.49 -16.31
CA SER A 141 26.62 7.19 -17.57
C SER A 141 28.13 7.42 -17.51
N PHE A 142 28.57 8.42 -16.78
CA PHE A 142 29.98 8.75 -16.50
C PHE A 142 30.22 8.98 -15.01
N ALA A 143 31.47 8.90 -14.56
CA ALA A 143 31.82 9.05 -13.15
C ALA A 143 31.35 10.43 -12.60
N LYS A 144 30.47 10.40 -11.59
CA LYS A 144 29.84 11.58 -11.01
C LYS A 144 29.40 11.27 -9.56
N TYR A 145 29.38 12.30 -8.69
CA TYR A 145 28.99 12.15 -7.28
C TYR A 145 29.79 11.06 -6.52
N ASN A 146 31.09 10.95 -6.81
CA ASN A 146 31.96 9.93 -6.23
C ASN A 146 31.52 8.48 -6.55
N ARG A 147 30.76 8.28 -7.65
CA ARG A 147 30.36 6.97 -8.16
C ARG A 147 31.01 6.73 -9.53
N PRO A 148 31.45 5.49 -9.82
CA PRO A 148 31.98 5.14 -11.13
C PRO A 148 30.88 5.23 -12.19
N GLY A 149 31.28 5.51 -13.44
CA GLY A 149 30.37 5.48 -14.58
C GLY A 149 29.95 4.07 -14.95
N PHE A 150 28.78 3.91 -15.58
CA PHE A 150 28.21 2.59 -15.88
C PHE A 150 29.11 1.75 -16.80
N ALA A 151 29.76 2.37 -17.79
CA ALA A 151 30.73 1.66 -18.64
C ALA A 151 31.91 1.04 -17.86
N GLN A 152 32.37 1.72 -16.78
CA GLN A 152 33.42 1.20 -15.90
C GLN A 152 32.91 0.01 -15.08
N ILE A 153 31.67 0.07 -14.59
CA ILE A 153 31.03 -1.03 -13.86
C ILE A 153 30.87 -2.25 -14.77
N LEU A 154 30.42 -2.06 -16.00
CA LEU A 154 30.30 -3.15 -17.00
C LEU A 154 31.64 -3.83 -17.24
N GLN A 155 32.71 -3.03 -17.42
CA GLN A 155 34.07 -3.59 -17.58
C GLN A 155 34.52 -4.37 -16.35
N GLN A 156 34.34 -3.78 -15.14
CA GLN A 156 34.69 -4.45 -13.89
C GLN A 156 33.92 -5.77 -13.69
N ALA A 157 32.62 -5.80 -13.98
CA ALA A 157 31.79 -7.01 -13.87
C ALA A 157 32.26 -8.10 -14.82
N HIS A 158 32.60 -7.72 -16.07
CA HIS A 158 33.15 -8.66 -17.06
C HIS A 158 34.52 -9.20 -16.67
N ASP A 159 35.43 -8.34 -16.17
CA ASP A 159 36.76 -8.74 -15.74
C ASP A 159 36.72 -9.67 -14.51
N LEU A 160 35.77 -9.43 -13.59
CA LEU A 160 35.50 -10.36 -12.48
C LEU A 160 35.03 -11.73 -12.99
N TYR A 161 34.16 -11.76 -14.00
CA TYR A 161 33.60 -12.99 -14.55
C TYR A 161 34.69 -13.81 -15.34
N THR A 162 35.51 -13.13 -16.13
CA THR A 162 36.53 -13.77 -16.97
C THR A 162 37.83 -14.07 -16.23
N GLY A 163 38.05 -13.48 -15.07
CA GLY A 163 39.25 -13.62 -14.25
C GLY A 163 39.30 -14.90 -13.43
N ASN A 164 39.31 -14.80 -12.11
CA ASN A 164 39.42 -15.96 -11.22
C ASN A 164 38.01 -16.56 -10.94
N LYS A 165 37.69 -17.66 -11.64
CA LYS A 165 36.42 -18.38 -11.53
C LYS A 165 36.16 -18.92 -10.12
N ASP A 166 37.18 -19.38 -9.40
CA ASP A 166 37.01 -19.92 -8.03
C ASP A 166 36.62 -18.85 -7.04
N GLN A 167 37.21 -17.65 -7.18
CA GLN A 167 36.83 -16.50 -6.34
C GLN A 167 35.41 -15.98 -6.65
N LEU A 168 35.03 -15.98 -7.93
CA LEU A 168 33.69 -15.62 -8.35
C LEU A 168 32.67 -16.58 -7.77
N GLU A 169 32.88 -17.89 -7.92
CA GLU A 169 31.96 -18.91 -7.37
C GLU A 169 31.85 -18.83 -5.85
N ALA A 170 32.97 -18.67 -5.14
CA ALA A 170 32.97 -18.51 -3.67
C ALA A 170 32.20 -17.28 -3.24
N ARG A 171 32.31 -16.16 -3.97
CA ARG A 171 31.55 -14.93 -3.73
C ARG A 171 30.06 -15.14 -3.94
N ALA A 172 29.68 -15.73 -5.05
CA ALA A 172 28.30 -16.01 -5.41
C ALA A 172 27.64 -16.98 -4.40
N GLN A 173 28.33 -18.03 -4.01
CA GLN A 173 27.87 -18.99 -2.99
C GLN A 173 27.67 -18.32 -1.62
N ASN A 174 28.57 -17.42 -1.22
CA ASN A 174 28.42 -16.68 0.04
C ASN A 174 27.15 -15.83 0.06
N ILE A 175 26.80 -15.17 -1.07
CA ILE A 175 25.56 -14.39 -1.19
C ILE A 175 24.36 -15.30 -1.08
N LEU A 176 24.32 -16.42 -1.81
CA LEU A 176 23.22 -17.39 -1.74
C LEU A 176 23.05 -17.99 -0.34
N GLN A 177 24.17 -18.26 0.35
CA GLN A 177 24.12 -18.75 1.72
C GLN A 177 23.48 -17.73 2.68
N LYS A 178 23.83 -16.43 2.54
CA LYS A 178 23.19 -15.37 3.34
C LYS A 178 21.69 -15.29 3.09
N ILE A 179 21.27 -15.32 1.81
CA ILE A 179 19.84 -15.33 1.44
C ILE A 179 19.14 -16.54 2.05
N SER A 180 19.74 -17.74 1.97
CA SER A 180 19.19 -18.97 2.53
C SER A 180 19.04 -18.92 4.04
N LEU A 181 20.01 -18.33 4.76
CA LEU A 181 19.95 -18.18 6.22
C LEU A 181 18.83 -17.23 6.66
N GLU A 182 18.61 -16.15 5.93
CA GLU A 182 17.51 -15.22 6.20
C GLU A 182 16.12 -15.81 5.92
N ASN A 183 16.05 -16.82 5.06
CA ASN A 183 14.80 -17.51 4.72
C ASN A 183 14.41 -18.64 5.70
N ARG A 184 15.35 -19.10 6.54
CA ARG A 184 15.06 -20.19 7.45
C ARG A 184 14.11 -19.73 8.56
N ALA A 185 13.00 -20.43 8.70
CA ALA A 185 12.13 -20.33 9.88
C ALA A 185 12.97 -20.59 11.14
N GLY A 186 12.74 -19.80 12.17
CA GLY A 186 13.45 -19.97 13.44
C GLY A 186 13.06 -21.29 14.11
N THR A 187 13.98 -21.86 14.89
CA THR A 187 13.73 -23.11 15.68
C THR A 187 12.86 -22.86 16.93
N ALA A 188 12.34 -21.65 17.13
CA ALA A 188 11.49 -21.30 18.27
C ALA A 188 10.16 -22.05 18.18
N ARG A 189 9.79 -22.78 19.25
CA ARG A 189 8.54 -23.55 19.34
C ARG A 189 7.45 -22.77 20.07
N GLY A 190 6.19 -22.99 19.67
CA GLY A 190 4.99 -22.42 20.28
C GLY A 190 4.55 -21.10 19.64
N VAL A 191 3.26 -20.76 19.77
CA VAL A 191 2.70 -19.50 19.27
C VAL A 191 3.30 -18.33 20.05
N PRO A 192 3.69 -17.24 19.38
CA PRO A 192 4.18 -16.03 20.05
C PRO A 192 3.16 -15.47 21.04
N ASN A 193 3.62 -14.77 22.06
CA ASN A 193 2.75 -14.17 23.08
C ASN A 193 2.59 -12.66 22.86
N ASP A 194 1.64 -12.04 23.56
CA ASP A 194 1.30 -10.61 23.44
C ASP A 194 2.44 -9.65 23.85
N GLN A 195 3.53 -10.14 24.47
CA GLN A 195 4.71 -9.34 24.76
C GLN A 195 5.38 -8.82 23.48
N LEU A 196 5.32 -9.61 22.39
CA LEU A 196 5.86 -9.16 21.10
C LEU A 196 5.07 -7.98 20.53
N ILE A 197 3.75 -7.97 20.68
CA ILE A 197 2.91 -6.83 20.27
C ILE A 197 3.29 -5.60 21.08
N ARG A 198 3.39 -5.72 22.40
CA ARG A 198 3.80 -4.61 23.28
C ARG A 198 5.18 -4.08 22.93
N GLY A 199 6.15 -4.97 22.72
CA GLY A 199 7.49 -4.57 22.30
C GLY A 199 7.53 -3.84 20.94
N ALA A 200 6.69 -4.27 19.98
CA ALA A 200 6.56 -3.56 18.71
C ALA A 200 5.94 -2.17 18.90
N VAL A 201 4.89 -2.06 19.72
CA VAL A 201 4.24 -0.77 20.04
C VAL A 201 5.20 0.19 20.74
N GLU A 202 5.98 -0.28 21.71
CA GLU A 202 7.01 0.53 22.39
C GLU A 202 8.04 1.07 21.39
N ILE A 203 8.59 0.20 20.53
CA ILE A 203 9.57 0.63 19.51
C ILE A 203 8.95 1.64 18.51
N LEU A 204 7.70 1.45 18.10
CA LEU A 204 7.00 2.40 17.24
C LEU A 204 6.79 3.74 17.94
N SER A 205 6.41 3.71 19.23
CA SER A 205 6.26 4.93 20.05
C SER A 205 7.58 5.70 20.18
N ASP A 206 8.69 5.00 20.40
CA ASP A 206 10.04 5.62 20.49
C ASP A 206 10.50 6.22 19.14
N ARG A 207 10.02 5.70 18.01
CA ARG A 207 10.35 6.19 16.66
C ARG A 207 9.41 7.26 16.15
N PHE A 208 8.34 7.52 16.87
CA PHE A 208 7.31 8.47 16.47
C PHE A 208 7.86 9.89 16.37
N ASP A 209 7.52 10.58 15.31
CA ASP A 209 7.84 12.01 15.13
C ASP A 209 6.79 12.87 15.81
N GLU A 210 7.10 13.32 17.03
CA GLU A 210 6.19 14.15 17.83
C GLU A 210 5.87 15.52 17.19
N ASP A 211 6.72 16.03 16.30
CA ASP A 211 6.47 17.31 15.64
C ASP A 211 5.51 17.18 14.45
N TYR A 212 5.76 16.19 13.58
CA TYR A 212 5.12 16.09 12.26
C TYR A 212 4.34 14.79 12.02
N GLY A 213 4.24 13.91 13.01
CA GLY A 213 3.63 12.59 12.84
C GLY A 213 4.44 11.65 11.94
N GLY A 214 4.05 10.39 11.89
CA GLY A 214 4.80 9.35 11.19
C GLY A 214 6.03 8.88 11.96
N PHE A 215 6.87 8.09 11.31
CA PHE A 215 8.05 7.50 11.95
C PHE A 215 9.34 7.98 11.28
N GLY A 216 10.35 8.28 12.11
CA GLY A 216 11.65 8.74 11.65
C GLY A 216 11.75 10.24 11.38
N SER A 217 12.94 10.72 10.98
CA SER A 217 13.28 12.15 10.91
C SER A 217 13.61 12.68 9.50
N GLY A 218 13.46 11.85 8.47
CA GLY A 218 13.78 12.20 7.08
C GLY A 218 12.60 12.06 6.14
N MET A 219 12.84 11.44 5.00
CA MET A 219 11.82 10.97 4.07
C MET A 219 10.89 9.98 4.79
N LYS A 220 9.59 10.05 4.54
CA LYS A 220 8.58 9.24 5.23
C LYS A 220 7.70 8.47 4.27
N PHE A 221 7.55 7.17 4.55
CA PHE A 221 6.56 6.32 3.91
C PHE A 221 5.28 6.23 4.76
N PRO A 222 4.11 5.97 4.15
CA PRO A 222 2.85 5.83 4.89
C PRO A 222 2.80 4.67 5.89
N GLU A 223 3.49 3.54 5.62
CA GLU A 223 3.63 2.35 6.49
C GLU A 223 2.32 1.86 7.14
N PRO A 224 1.22 1.61 6.39
CA PRO A 224 -0.11 1.34 6.94
C PRO A 224 -0.17 0.12 7.86
N MET A 225 0.74 -0.84 7.73
CA MET A 225 0.80 -2.04 8.58
C MET A 225 1.14 -1.69 10.04
N HIS A 226 2.00 -0.70 10.25
CA HIS A 226 2.33 -0.21 11.61
C HIS A 226 1.09 0.38 12.29
N TYR A 227 0.34 1.23 11.57
CA TYR A 227 -0.87 1.85 12.09
C TYR A 227 -2.00 0.84 12.30
N ASN A 228 -2.13 -0.17 11.46
CA ASN A 228 -3.08 -1.27 11.69
C ASN A 228 -2.80 -2.01 12.99
N LEU A 229 -1.53 -2.29 13.32
CA LEU A 229 -1.16 -2.91 14.59
C LEU A 229 -1.46 -1.98 15.77
N LEU A 230 -1.09 -0.71 15.69
CA LEU A 230 -1.37 0.29 16.73
C LEU A 230 -2.88 0.46 16.98
N LEU A 231 -3.69 0.47 15.92
CA LEU A 231 -5.14 0.58 16.04
C LEU A 231 -5.77 -0.68 16.67
N ARG A 232 -5.26 -1.86 16.35
CA ARG A 232 -5.66 -3.10 17.03
C ARG A 232 -5.27 -3.11 18.50
N HIS A 233 -4.08 -2.59 18.80
CA HIS A 233 -3.62 -2.42 20.19
C HIS A 233 -4.51 -1.42 20.94
N TRP A 234 -4.80 -0.25 20.36
CA TRP A 234 -5.73 0.72 20.92
C TRP A 234 -7.12 0.12 21.21
N ALA A 235 -7.65 -0.69 20.32
CA ALA A 235 -8.96 -1.31 20.52
C ALA A 235 -9.02 -2.23 21.76
N GLN A 236 -7.87 -2.70 22.26
CA GLN A 236 -7.74 -3.56 23.45
C GLN A 236 -7.39 -2.77 24.70
N THR A 237 -6.52 -1.77 24.58
CA THR A 237 -5.89 -1.07 25.74
C THR A 237 -6.39 0.35 25.93
N GLY A 238 -6.82 1.00 24.84
CA GLY A 238 -7.11 2.44 24.80
C GLY A 238 -5.88 3.33 24.53
N ASP A 239 -4.68 2.75 24.35
CA ASP A 239 -3.43 3.49 24.17
C ASP A 239 -3.06 3.69 22.70
N SER A 240 -2.20 4.68 22.40
CA SER A 240 -1.62 4.96 21.06
C SER A 240 -2.54 5.63 20.04
N LEU A 241 -3.70 6.14 20.43
CA LEU A 241 -4.60 6.85 19.52
C LEU A 241 -4.02 8.18 19.03
N ASP A 242 -3.25 8.86 19.85
CA ASP A 242 -2.55 10.11 19.56
C ASP A 242 -1.51 9.97 18.44
N ILE A 243 -0.74 8.87 18.43
CA ILE A 243 0.20 8.54 17.36
C ILE A 243 -0.55 8.36 16.03
N LEU A 244 -1.66 7.63 16.06
CA LEU A 244 -2.52 7.37 14.91
C LEU A 244 -3.13 8.66 14.37
N ASP A 245 -3.79 9.43 15.24
CA ASP A 245 -4.50 10.66 14.87
C ASP A 245 -3.54 11.69 14.27
N LYS A 246 -2.42 11.96 14.93
CA LYS A 246 -1.43 12.93 14.46
C LYS A 246 -0.80 12.51 13.13
N SER A 247 -0.43 11.24 12.98
CA SER A 247 0.21 10.76 11.75
C SER A 247 -0.73 10.78 10.56
N LEU A 248 -1.94 10.25 10.72
CA LEU A 248 -2.89 10.15 9.60
C LEU A 248 -3.46 11.52 9.23
N THR A 249 -3.68 12.41 10.20
CA THR A 249 -4.04 13.81 9.93
C THR A 249 -2.93 14.52 9.16
N ALA A 250 -1.66 14.34 9.55
CA ALA A 250 -0.53 14.94 8.84
C ALA A 250 -0.38 14.43 7.40
N MET A 251 -0.65 13.15 7.14
CA MET A 251 -0.69 12.59 5.79
C MET A 251 -1.84 13.16 4.95
N ALA A 252 -3.04 13.29 5.55
CA ALA A 252 -4.24 13.80 4.89
C ALA A 252 -4.17 15.30 4.58
N GLU A 253 -3.64 16.09 5.51
CA GLU A 253 -3.48 17.53 5.37
C GLU A 253 -2.21 17.89 4.58
N GLY A 254 -1.23 17.00 4.49
CA GLY A 254 0.02 17.18 3.74
C GLY A 254 -0.15 17.13 2.22
N GLY A 255 0.95 17.40 1.52
CA GLY A 255 1.03 17.23 0.07
C GLY A 255 1.11 15.76 -0.37
N LEU A 256 1.22 14.83 0.58
CA LEU A 256 1.11 13.41 0.30
C LEU A 256 -0.28 13.04 -0.26
N PHE A 257 -1.33 13.70 0.20
CA PHE A 257 -2.67 13.59 -0.37
C PHE A 257 -2.88 14.66 -1.43
N ASP A 258 -3.38 14.27 -2.60
CA ASP A 258 -3.73 15.23 -3.66
C ASP A 258 -4.96 16.04 -3.27
N GLN A 259 -4.74 17.25 -2.78
CA GLN A 259 -5.77 18.15 -2.24
C GLN A 259 -6.83 18.59 -3.25
N LEU A 260 -6.63 18.40 -4.56
CA LEU A 260 -7.57 18.72 -5.62
C LEU A 260 -8.31 17.52 -6.19
N GLY A 261 -7.56 16.46 -6.50
CA GLY A 261 -8.09 15.32 -7.25
C GLY A 261 -8.33 14.06 -6.41
N GLY A 262 -7.86 14.05 -5.18
CA GLY A 262 -7.89 12.88 -4.32
C GLY A 262 -6.83 11.83 -4.65
N GLY A 263 -6.71 10.85 -3.78
CA GLY A 263 -5.71 9.80 -3.84
C GLY A 263 -4.35 10.22 -3.28
N PHE A 264 -3.64 9.23 -2.71
CA PHE A 264 -2.34 9.41 -2.10
C PHE A 264 -1.21 9.20 -3.09
N HIS A 265 -0.22 10.06 -3.03
CA HIS A 265 1.11 9.85 -3.58
C HIS A 265 1.86 8.82 -2.73
N ARG A 266 2.97 8.29 -3.24
CA ARG A 266 3.63 7.12 -2.68
C ARG A 266 4.32 7.36 -1.34
N TYR A 267 5.16 8.40 -1.23
CA TYR A 267 5.87 8.77 -0.01
C TYR A 267 6.21 10.26 0.01
N SER A 268 6.52 10.79 1.20
CA SER A 268 7.02 12.16 1.33
C SER A 268 8.54 12.21 1.23
N THR A 269 9.06 13.12 0.43
CA THR A 269 10.51 13.36 0.30
C THR A 269 11.08 14.17 1.46
N ASP A 270 10.20 14.73 2.31
CA ASP A 270 10.56 15.52 3.48
C ASP A 270 9.90 15.00 4.77
N ARG A 271 10.38 15.50 5.92
CA ARG A 271 9.88 15.14 7.26
C ARG A 271 8.44 15.62 7.51
N LYS A 272 7.97 16.67 6.79
CA LYS A 272 6.74 17.42 7.09
C LYS A 272 5.52 16.97 6.29
N TRP A 273 5.66 15.96 5.46
CA TRP A 273 4.63 15.49 4.53
C TRP A 273 4.24 16.50 3.45
N THR A 274 5.14 17.46 3.12
CA THR A 274 4.82 18.57 2.21
C THR A 274 5.06 18.24 0.75
N VAL A 275 6.24 17.72 0.41
CA VAL A 275 6.62 17.41 -0.97
C VAL A 275 6.65 15.91 -1.16
N PRO A 276 5.69 15.33 -1.90
CA PRO A 276 5.69 13.90 -2.17
C PRO A 276 6.60 13.54 -3.34
N HIS A 277 6.93 12.25 -3.47
CA HIS A 277 7.20 11.64 -4.76
C HIS A 277 5.86 11.38 -5.44
N PHE A 278 5.64 11.97 -6.62
CA PHE A 278 4.30 12.19 -7.16
C PHE A 278 3.62 10.98 -7.81
N GLU A 279 4.26 9.80 -7.87
CA GLU A 279 3.57 8.58 -8.31
C GLU A 279 2.40 8.21 -7.40
N LYS A 280 1.33 7.63 -7.96
CA LYS A 280 0.19 7.10 -7.21
C LYS A 280 0.01 5.63 -7.50
N MET A 281 0.18 4.80 -6.48
CA MET A 281 0.05 3.36 -6.59
C MET A 281 -1.33 2.89 -6.14
N LEU A 282 -1.92 1.92 -6.83
CA LEU A 282 -3.21 1.36 -6.45
C LEU A 282 -3.20 0.77 -5.04
N TYR A 283 -2.14 0.04 -4.70
CA TYR A 283 -2.02 -0.63 -3.40
C TYR A 283 -1.90 0.33 -2.22
N ASP A 284 -1.14 1.43 -2.34
CA ASP A 284 -1.04 2.45 -1.30
C ASP A 284 -2.41 3.06 -1.01
N ASN A 285 -3.15 3.38 -2.07
CA ASN A 285 -4.48 3.97 -1.97
C ASN A 285 -5.51 3.01 -1.38
N GLY A 286 -5.45 1.71 -1.70
CA GLY A 286 -6.30 0.69 -1.10
C GLY A 286 -6.03 0.51 0.39
N LEU A 287 -4.76 0.37 0.77
CA LEU A 287 -4.35 0.18 2.16
C LEU A 287 -4.68 1.40 3.04
N LEU A 288 -4.38 2.60 2.54
CA LEU A 288 -4.67 3.84 3.27
C LEU A 288 -6.18 4.10 3.36
N ALA A 289 -6.95 3.93 2.29
CA ALA A 289 -8.39 4.11 2.35
C ALA A 289 -9.04 3.20 3.41
N LYS A 290 -8.62 1.91 3.48
CA LYS A 290 -9.07 1.01 4.54
C LYS A 290 -8.70 1.51 5.94
N LEU A 291 -7.46 1.91 6.15
CA LEU A 291 -6.97 2.42 7.44
C LEU A 291 -7.72 3.68 7.89
N PHE A 292 -7.99 4.62 6.98
CA PHE A 292 -8.78 5.81 7.27
C PHE A 292 -10.22 5.48 7.64
N LEU A 293 -10.84 4.48 7.00
CA LEU A 293 -12.17 3.98 7.39
C LEU A 293 -12.16 3.36 8.79
N ASP A 294 -11.14 2.59 9.13
CA ASP A 294 -10.95 2.03 10.47
C ASP A 294 -10.79 3.15 11.53
N MET A 295 -10.05 4.22 11.20
CA MET A 295 -9.92 5.40 12.05
C MET A 295 -11.23 6.18 12.19
N PHE A 296 -12.03 6.28 11.12
CA PHE A 296 -13.38 6.84 11.23
C PHE A 296 -14.25 6.05 12.20
N GLN A 297 -14.20 4.73 12.15
CA GLN A 297 -14.91 3.89 13.13
C GLN A 297 -14.37 4.07 14.57
N ALA A 298 -13.08 4.36 14.73
CA ALA A 298 -12.47 4.55 16.04
C ALA A 298 -12.79 5.93 16.65
N THR A 299 -12.75 7.00 15.84
CA THR A 299 -12.75 8.39 16.31
C THR A 299 -14.00 9.20 15.97
N LYS A 300 -14.72 8.82 14.92
CA LYS A 300 -15.85 9.57 14.32
C LYS A 300 -15.48 10.94 13.73
N GLN A 301 -14.19 11.26 13.59
CA GLN A 301 -13.75 12.52 13.00
C GLN A 301 -14.00 12.52 11.48
N ASP A 302 -14.57 13.61 10.96
CA ASP A 302 -15.01 13.72 9.56
C ASP A 302 -13.87 13.58 8.53
N ILE A 303 -12.66 13.99 8.87
CA ILE A 303 -11.50 13.84 7.99
C ILE A 303 -11.30 12.38 7.57
N TYR A 304 -11.51 11.44 8.49
CA TYR A 304 -11.30 10.02 8.26
C TYR A 304 -12.38 9.36 7.39
N GLN A 305 -13.53 9.97 7.16
CA GLN A 305 -14.48 9.53 6.15
C GLN A 305 -14.34 10.31 4.82
N THR A 306 -13.85 11.55 4.87
CA THR A 306 -13.67 12.39 3.69
C THR A 306 -12.55 11.87 2.78
N ILE A 307 -11.41 11.55 3.34
CA ILE A 307 -10.25 11.05 2.61
C ILE A 307 -10.54 9.77 1.80
N PRO A 308 -11.15 8.70 2.37
CA PRO A 308 -11.53 7.53 1.56
C PRO A 308 -12.54 7.87 0.46
N ARG A 309 -13.51 8.76 0.71
CA ARG A 309 -14.48 9.18 -0.33
C ARG A 309 -13.79 9.86 -1.51
N GLU A 310 -12.86 10.76 -1.25
CA GLU A 310 -12.07 11.44 -2.29
C GLU A 310 -11.11 10.47 -2.99
N THR A 311 -10.53 9.50 -2.27
CA THR A 311 -9.70 8.43 -2.85
C THR A 311 -10.51 7.53 -3.78
N PHE A 312 -11.70 7.11 -3.39
CA PHE A 312 -12.58 6.29 -4.24
C PHE A 312 -13.13 7.09 -5.44
N ALA A 313 -13.32 8.40 -5.29
CA ALA A 313 -13.66 9.26 -6.42
C ALA A 313 -12.51 9.37 -7.44
N TRP A 314 -11.27 9.52 -6.98
CA TRP A 314 -10.07 9.42 -7.83
C TRP A 314 -9.97 8.06 -8.52
N LEU A 315 -10.11 6.97 -7.78
CA LEU A 315 -10.09 5.60 -8.31
C LEU A 315 -11.09 5.43 -9.47
N SER A 316 -12.34 5.86 -9.26
CA SER A 316 -13.40 5.77 -10.26
C SER A 316 -13.12 6.60 -11.51
N ARG A 317 -12.55 7.78 -11.35
CA ARG A 317 -12.28 8.73 -12.43
C ARG A 317 -11.04 8.38 -13.24
N GLU A 318 -9.95 7.96 -12.55
CA GLU A 318 -8.62 7.86 -13.18
C GLU A 318 -8.14 6.41 -13.35
N MET A 319 -8.53 5.50 -12.45
CA MET A 319 -7.88 4.19 -12.33
C MET A 319 -8.78 3.01 -12.68
N THR A 320 -10.03 3.24 -13.07
CA THR A 320 -10.97 2.15 -13.38
C THR A 320 -10.94 1.82 -14.87
N SER A 321 -10.73 0.55 -15.19
CA SER A 321 -10.81 0.04 -16.56
C SER A 321 -12.26 -0.05 -17.05
N PRO A 322 -12.51 -0.07 -18.36
CA PRO A 322 -13.85 -0.28 -18.92
C PRO A 322 -14.49 -1.58 -18.45
N GLU A 323 -13.72 -2.60 -18.15
CA GLU A 323 -14.17 -3.90 -17.67
C GLU A 323 -14.51 -3.91 -16.17
N GLY A 324 -14.12 -2.87 -15.42
CA GLY A 324 -14.48 -2.67 -14.02
C GLY A 324 -13.43 -3.11 -12.99
N ALA A 325 -12.23 -3.47 -13.44
CA ALA A 325 -11.06 -3.66 -12.57
C ALA A 325 -10.19 -2.38 -12.55
N PHE A 326 -9.11 -2.38 -11.77
CA PHE A 326 -8.31 -1.18 -11.55
C PHE A 326 -6.90 -1.33 -12.10
N TYR A 327 -6.43 -0.25 -12.73
CA TYR A 327 -5.08 -0.10 -13.22
C TYR A 327 -4.03 0.00 -12.10
N ALA A 328 -2.75 -0.26 -12.43
CA ALA A 328 -1.70 -0.41 -11.43
C ALA A 328 -1.25 0.91 -10.79
N SER A 329 -0.91 1.92 -11.62
CA SER A 329 -0.31 3.16 -11.12
C SER A 329 -0.46 4.33 -12.08
N GLN A 330 -0.23 5.55 -11.54
CA GLN A 330 0.05 6.76 -12.31
C GLN A 330 1.49 7.19 -12.07
N ASP A 331 2.16 7.60 -13.15
CA ASP A 331 3.56 8.03 -13.10
C ASP A 331 3.72 9.31 -12.26
N ALA A 332 4.91 9.52 -11.72
CA ALA A 332 5.29 10.77 -11.07
C ALA A 332 5.51 11.91 -12.08
N ASP A 333 5.93 11.54 -13.31
CA ASP A 333 6.34 12.46 -14.34
C ASP A 333 5.19 12.82 -15.29
N SER A 334 5.13 14.09 -15.69
CA SER A 334 4.32 14.57 -16.78
C SER A 334 5.18 15.47 -17.66
N GLU A 335 5.15 15.25 -18.99
CA GLU A 335 6.00 15.97 -19.95
C GLU A 335 7.52 15.85 -19.67
N GLY A 336 7.92 14.75 -19.00
CA GLY A 336 9.32 14.48 -18.65
C GLY A 336 9.82 15.20 -17.40
N TYR A 337 8.92 15.76 -16.59
CA TYR A 337 9.26 16.40 -15.31
C TYR A 337 8.35 15.88 -14.19
N GLU A 338 8.97 15.56 -13.05
CA GLU A 338 8.25 15.10 -11.88
C GLU A 338 7.33 16.17 -11.30
N GLY A 339 6.09 15.81 -10.99
CA GLY A 339 5.13 16.64 -10.28
C GLY A 339 4.55 17.84 -11.06
N THR A 340 4.89 18.03 -12.34
CA THR A 340 4.42 19.18 -13.13
C THR A 340 2.90 19.26 -13.19
N TYR A 341 2.22 18.12 -13.31
CA TYR A 341 0.77 18.06 -13.32
C TYR A 341 0.15 18.54 -12.01
N TYR A 342 0.76 18.22 -10.85
CA TYR A 342 0.20 18.45 -9.52
C TYR A 342 0.57 19.78 -8.89
N THR A 343 1.65 20.42 -9.35
CA THR A 343 2.23 21.61 -8.72
C THR A 343 1.79 22.92 -9.39
N TRP A 344 1.90 24.04 -8.67
CA TRP A 344 1.36 25.33 -9.08
C TRP A 344 2.35 26.48 -8.86
N GLU A 345 2.45 27.39 -9.81
CA GLU A 345 3.07 28.68 -9.58
C GLU A 345 2.10 29.60 -8.83
N LEU A 346 2.58 30.36 -7.86
CA LEU A 346 1.74 31.33 -7.13
C LEU A 346 1.08 32.34 -8.09
N LYS A 347 1.82 32.79 -9.10
CA LYS A 347 1.29 33.72 -10.12
C LYS A 347 0.14 33.12 -10.93
N GLU A 348 0.20 31.85 -11.24
CA GLU A 348 -0.88 31.13 -11.94
C GLU A 348 -2.15 31.14 -11.09
N ILE A 349 -2.05 30.83 -9.81
CA ILE A 349 -3.20 30.85 -8.88
C ILE A 349 -3.77 32.27 -8.72
N MET A 350 -2.90 33.29 -8.63
CA MET A 350 -3.34 34.69 -8.58
C MET A 350 -4.12 35.10 -9.80
N ASN A 351 -3.73 34.65 -10.99
CA ASN A 351 -4.46 34.92 -12.24
C ASN A 351 -5.80 34.19 -12.29
N LEU A 352 -5.90 32.97 -11.79
CA LEU A 352 -7.12 32.17 -11.81
C LEU A 352 -8.18 32.62 -10.79
N LEU A 353 -7.76 32.95 -9.57
CA LEU A 353 -8.67 33.25 -8.48
C LEU A 353 -8.86 34.76 -8.21
N GLY A 354 -8.02 35.58 -8.81
CA GLY A 354 -7.90 37.01 -8.53
C GLY A 354 -7.21 37.31 -7.19
N PRO A 355 -6.66 38.51 -6.99
CA PRO A 355 -5.74 38.80 -5.88
C PRO A 355 -6.34 38.53 -4.47
N LYS A 356 -7.63 38.88 -4.25
CA LYS A 356 -8.28 38.72 -2.94
C LYS A 356 -8.45 37.23 -2.58
N HIS A 357 -9.05 36.44 -3.46
CA HIS A 357 -9.30 35.02 -3.20
C HIS A 357 -8.00 34.20 -3.21
N ALA A 358 -7.05 34.55 -4.10
CA ALA A 358 -5.75 33.88 -4.15
C ALA A 358 -4.95 34.06 -2.84
N LYS A 359 -5.04 35.22 -2.17
CA LYS A 359 -4.41 35.44 -0.86
C LYS A 359 -4.95 34.49 0.20
N VAL A 360 -6.27 34.38 0.29
CA VAL A 360 -6.96 33.48 1.24
C VAL A 360 -6.59 32.02 0.93
N PHE A 361 -6.65 31.62 -0.34
CA PHE A 361 -6.33 30.28 -0.81
C PHE A 361 -4.85 29.94 -0.57
N ALA A 362 -3.94 30.88 -0.86
CA ALA A 362 -2.50 30.68 -0.65
C ALA A 362 -2.16 30.42 0.83
N ARG A 363 -2.82 31.13 1.73
CA ARG A 363 -2.66 30.94 3.16
C ARG A 363 -3.18 29.57 3.61
N ALA A 364 -4.39 29.20 3.19
CA ALA A 364 -5.00 27.93 3.53
C ALA A 364 -4.18 26.72 3.05
N TYR A 365 -3.63 26.82 1.83
CA TYR A 365 -2.90 25.73 1.18
C TYR A 365 -1.37 25.89 1.20
N GLY A 366 -0.84 26.72 2.09
CA GLY A 366 0.58 26.83 2.36
C GLY A 366 1.44 27.33 1.19
N LEU A 367 0.88 28.15 0.27
CA LEU A 367 1.62 28.61 -0.90
C LEU A 367 2.63 29.69 -0.54
N VAL A 368 3.84 29.54 -1.06
CA VAL A 368 4.96 30.46 -0.82
C VAL A 368 5.52 30.98 -2.14
N ALA A 369 6.06 32.21 -2.13
CA ALA A 369 6.55 32.87 -3.34
C ALA A 369 7.72 32.10 -4.01
N ARG A 370 8.59 31.47 -3.22
CA ARG A 370 9.73 30.66 -3.73
C ARG A 370 9.32 29.27 -4.23
N GLY A 371 8.09 28.84 -3.97
CA GLY A 371 7.65 27.45 -4.16
C GLY A 371 8.27 26.46 -3.18
N HIS A 372 7.80 25.22 -3.16
CA HIS A 372 8.32 24.10 -2.37
C HIS A 372 9.35 23.29 -3.17
N VAL A 373 9.14 23.15 -4.49
CA VAL A 373 10.02 22.44 -5.42
C VAL A 373 10.09 23.19 -6.74
N ASP A 374 11.29 23.51 -7.20
CA ASP A 374 11.60 24.18 -8.48
C ASP A 374 10.74 25.43 -8.80
N GLY A 375 10.48 26.26 -7.79
CA GLY A 375 9.67 27.47 -7.94
C GLY A 375 8.16 27.23 -7.97
N ARG A 376 7.72 25.99 -7.83
CA ARG A 376 6.32 25.58 -7.82
C ARG A 376 5.87 25.13 -6.44
N ASN A 377 4.60 25.25 -6.13
CA ASN A 377 3.99 24.92 -4.85
C ASN A 377 3.25 23.59 -4.93
N VAL A 378 3.39 22.80 -3.86
CA VAL A 378 2.54 21.65 -3.56
C VAL A 378 1.44 22.12 -2.61
N LEU A 379 0.19 21.81 -2.94
CA LEU A 379 -0.95 22.15 -2.08
C LEU A 379 -0.97 21.23 -0.85
N HIS A 380 -1.00 21.83 0.33
CA HIS A 380 -1.20 21.13 1.61
C HIS A 380 -2.00 22.03 2.55
N ILE A 381 -2.77 21.48 3.46
CA ILE A 381 -3.55 22.28 4.40
C ILE A 381 -2.60 22.86 5.46
N SER A 382 -2.41 24.17 5.41
CA SER A 382 -1.57 24.92 6.35
C SER A 382 -2.38 25.56 7.47
N GLU A 383 -3.59 26.02 7.16
CA GLU A 383 -4.52 26.59 8.12
C GLU A 383 -5.93 26.07 7.86
N ARG A 384 -6.62 25.67 8.92
CA ARG A 384 -8.02 25.24 8.84
C ARG A 384 -8.94 26.45 8.63
N VAL A 385 -10.14 26.19 8.09
CA VAL A 385 -11.09 27.24 7.68
C VAL A 385 -11.45 28.20 8.81
N GLU A 386 -11.54 27.73 10.06
CA GLU A 386 -11.86 28.54 11.24
C GLU A 386 -10.72 29.54 11.54
N GLN A 387 -9.48 29.07 11.55
CA GLN A 387 -8.28 29.90 11.77
C GLN A 387 -8.10 30.91 10.65
N LEU A 388 -8.34 30.49 9.41
CA LEU A 388 -8.27 31.34 8.23
C LEU A 388 -9.32 32.46 8.28
N ALA A 389 -10.58 32.13 8.65
CA ALA A 389 -11.67 33.08 8.76
C ALA A 389 -11.36 34.16 9.81
N GLU A 390 -10.82 33.77 10.97
CA GLU A 390 -10.40 34.69 12.02
C GLU A 390 -9.27 35.61 11.53
N ALA A 391 -8.23 35.02 10.92
CA ALA A 391 -7.05 35.74 10.49
C ALA A 391 -7.31 36.73 9.36
N GLU A 392 -8.22 36.43 8.43
CA GLU A 392 -8.61 37.31 7.32
C GLU A 392 -9.81 38.19 7.68
N SER A 393 -10.36 38.06 8.90
CA SER A 393 -11.56 38.82 9.38
C SER A 393 -12.76 38.68 8.44
N ILE A 394 -13.03 37.47 7.97
CA ILE A 394 -14.18 37.10 7.13
C ILE A 394 -15.03 36.03 7.81
N PRO A 395 -16.33 35.93 7.47
CA PRO A 395 -17.16 34.83 7.98
C PRO A 395 -16.66 33.46 7.53
N ILE A 396 -16.80 32.44 8.39
CA ILE A 396 -16.38 31.06 8.11
C ILE A 396 -16.98 30.56 6.79
N PHE A 397 -18.28 30.85 6.53
CA PHE A 397 -18.93 30.43 5.28
C PHE A 397 -18.33 31.10 4.04
N GLU A 398 -17.81 32.34 4.14
CA GLU A 398 -17.13 33.03 3.03
C GLU A 398 -15.76 32.38 2.79
N ALA A 399 -15.00 32.09 3.84
CA ALA A 399 -13.74 31.36 3.74
C ALA A 399 -13.94 29.98 3.07
N ASP A 400 -14.89 29.18 3.55
CA ASP A 400 -15.24 27.88 2.98
C ASP A 400 -15.66 27.98 1.50
N HIS A 401 -16.47 28.97 1.16
CA HIS A 401 -16.87 29.22 -0.24
C HIS A 401 -15.67 29.54 -1.13
N ILE A 402 -14.76 30.41 -0.66
CA ILE A 402 -13.53 30.75 -1.42
C ILE A 402 -12.67 29.50 -1.64
N LEU A 403 -12.48 28.65 -0.62
CA LEU A 403 -11.68 27.45 -0.72
C LEU A 403 -12.31 26.42 -1.68
N LYS A 404 -13.62 26.15 -1.56
CA LYS A 404 -14.35 25.24 -2.45
C LYS A 404 -14.28 25.67 -3.90
N LYS A 405 -14.59 26.95 -4.18
CA LYS A 405 -14.52 27.49 -5.52
C LYS A 405 -13.11 27.53 -6.07
N GLY A 406 -12.12 27.81 -5.21
CA GLY A 406 -10.70 27.73 -5.55
C GLY A 406 -10.29 26.33 -5.97
N LYS A 407 -10.61 25.31 -5.15
CA LYS A 407 -10.36 23.89 -5.48
C LYS A 407 -10.98 23.50 -6.83
N GLU A 408 -12.25 23.83 -7.06
CA GLU A 408 -12.95 23.54 -8.32
C GLU A 408 -12.26 24.19 -9.52
N THR A 409 -11.90 25.48 -9.42
CA THR A 409 -11.24 26.22 -10.50
C THR A 409 -9.87 25.64 -10.83
N LEU A 410 -9.07 25.34 -9.80
CA LEU A 410 -7.75 24.75 -9.98
C LEU A 410 -7.86 23.33 -10.55
N PHE A 411 -8.78 22.50 -10.05
CA PHE A 411 -9.01 21.16 -10.55
C PHE A 411 -9.38 21.17 -12.04
N GLN A 412 -10.36 22.01 -12.45
CA GLN A 412 -10.76 22.14 -13.85
C GLN A 412 -9.62 22.68 -14.76
N THR A 413 -8.74 23.51 -14.21
CA THR A 413 -7.57 24.00 -14.93
C THR A 413 -6.52 22.92 -15.09
N ARG A 414 -6.26 22.15 -14.02
CA ARG A 414 -5.33 21.02 -14.02
C ARG A 414 -5.73 19.92 -15.00
N GLU A 415 -7.02 19.61 -15.10
CA GLU A 415 -7.53 18.60 -16.05
C GLU A 415 -7.22 18.90 -17.53
N LYS A 416 -6.84 20.13 -17.84
CA LYS A 416 -6.41 20.55 -19.20
C LYS A 416 -4.90 20.37 -19.42
N ARG A 417 -4.12 20.09 -18.37
CA ARG A 417 -2.70 19.81 -18.49
C ARG A 417 -2.48 18.38 -19.01
N PRO A 418 -1.36 18.09 -19.66
CA PRO A 418 -0.97 16.72 -19.95
C PRO A 418 -0.95 15.88 -18.65
N LYS A 419 -1.71 14.79 -18.65
CA LYS A 419 -1.78 13.90 -17.49
C LYS A 419 -0.50 13.06 -17.39
N PRO A 420 -0.13 12.64 -16.17
CA PRO A 420 0.88 11.59 -15.99
C PRO A 420 0.47 10.32 -16.72
N ASP A 421 1.46 9.60 -17.23
CA ASP A 421 1.22 8.30 -17.86
C ASP A 421 0.65 7.32 -16.83
N ARG A 422 -0.21 6.41 -17.31
CA ARG A 422 -0.87 5.42 -16.47
C ARG A 422 -0.40 4.02 -16.87
N ASP A 423 0.05 3.24 -15.89
CA ASP A 423 0.28 1.83 -16.10
C ASP A 423 -1.04 1.06 -16.05
N GLU A 424 -1.49 0.63 -17.21
CA GLU A 424 -2.80 -0.02 -17.40
C GLU A 424 -2.78 -1.54 -17.18
N LYS A 425 -1.76 -2.08 -16.55
CA LYS A 425 -1.79 -3.46 -16.06
C LYS A 425 -2.83 -3.60 -14.95
N ILE A 426 -3.60 -4.68 -14.98
CA ILE A 426 -4.49 -5.08 -13.91
C ILE A 426 -3.79 -6.20 -13.14
N ILE A 427 -3.26 -5.89 -11.96
CA ILE A 427 -2.53 -6.79 -11.09
C ILE A 427 -3.49 -7.37 -10.07
N THR A 428 -3.60 -8.71 -10.03
CA THR A 428 -4.54 -9.43 -9.14
C THR A 428 -4.37 -9.02 -7.69
N ALA A 429 -3.15 -9.04 -7.16
CA ALA A 429 -2.83 -8.70 -5.79
C ALA A 429 -3.32 -7.30 -5.40
N TRP A 430 -3.01 -6.29 -6.21
CA TRP A 430 -3.36 -4.90 -5.89
C TRP A 430 -4.86 -4.63 -6.00
N ASN A 431 -5.53 -5.30 -6.93
CA ASN A 431 -6.97 -5.28 -7.02
C ASN A 431 -7.63 -5.96 -5.81
N GLY A 432 -7.04 -7.02 -5.27
CA GLY A 432 -7.48 -7.66 -4.03
C GLY A 432 -7.51 -6.69 -2.85
N LEU A 433 -6.46 -5.88 -2.67
CA LEU A 433 -6.40 -4.83 -1.64
C LEU A 433 -7.49 -3.76 -1.84
N MET A 434 -7.71 -3.33 -3.08
CA MET A 434 -8.73 -2.32 -3.38
C MET A 434 -10.16 -2.87 -3.23
N ILE A 435 -10.41 -4.14 -3.56
CA ILE A 435 -11.68 -4.83 -3.27
C ILE A 435 -11.95 -4.80 -1.76
N THR A 436 -10.94 -5.12 -0.95
CA THR A 436 -11.02 -5.05 0.52
C THR A 436 -11.42 -3.65 0.99
N ALA A 437 -10.76 -2.61 0.48
CA ALA A 437 -11.03 -1.22 0.85
C ALA A 437 -12.45 -0.77 0.47
N LEU A 438 -12.90 -1.09 -0.75
CA LEU A 438 -14.24 -0.72 -1.25
C LEU A 438 -15.35 -1.46 -0.51
N ALA A 439 -15.21 -2.78 -0.29
CA ALA A 439 -16.17 -3.59 0.46
C ALA A 439 -16.29 -3.10 1.91
N HIS A 440 -15.17 -2.80 2.55
CA HIS A 440 -15.15 -2.17 3.87
C HIS A 440 -15.78 -0.76 3.84
N GLY A 441 -15.49 0.02 2.79
CA GLY A 441 -16.08 1.35 2.56
C GLY A 441 -17.60 1.32 2.49
N PHE A 442 -18.19 0.32 1.83
CA PHE A 442 -19.64 0.12 1.86
C PHE A 442 -20.13 -0.15 3.29
N SER A 443 -19.49 -1.06 4.00
CA SER A 443 -19.90 -1.41 5.38
C SER A 443 -19.88 -0.21 6.32
N VAL A 444 -18.89 0.68 6.19
CA VAL A 444 -18.69 1.83 7.10
C VAL A 444 -19.50 3.05 6.68
N LEU A 445 -19.55 3.35 5.36
CA LEU A 445 -20.13 4.60 4.83
C LEU A 445 -21.54 4.43 4.24
N GLY A 446 -21.99 3.17 4.03
CA GLY A 446 -23.33 2.84 3.52
C GLY A 446 -23.53 3.15 2.03
N ASN A 447 -22.47 3.47 1.26
CA ASN A 447 -22.59 3.76 -0.16
C ASN A 447 -22.53 2.48 -1.00
N THR A 448 -23.68 2.07 -1.55
CA THR A 448 -23.84 0.84 -2.34
C THR A 448 -22.94 0.79 -3.57
N SER A 449 -22.60 1.95 -4.17
CA SER A 449 -21.72 1.97 -5.34
C SER A 449 -20.33 1.39 -5.06
N TYR A 450 -19.86 1.42 -3.82
CA TYR A 450 -18.58 0.82 -3.44
C TYR A 450 -18.64 -0.71 -3.46
N LEU A 451 -19.75 -1.28 -2.96
CA LEU A 451 -19.98 -2.73 -3.02
C LEU A 451 -20.12 -3.22 -4.46
N ASP A 452 -20.88 -2.48 -5.28
CA ASP A 452 -21.08 -2.81 -6.70
C ASP A 452 -19.74 -2.76 -7.47
N THR A 453 -18.91 -1.78 -7.16
CA THR A 453 -17.58 -1.63 -7.79
C THR A 453 -16.62 -2.74 -7.35
N ALA A 454 -16.57 -3.07 -6.06
CA ALA A 454 -15.81 -4.20 -5.54
C ALA A 454 -16.26 -5.53 -6.16
N THR A 455 -17.58 -5.74 -6.26
CA THR A 455 -18.18 -6.93 -6.87
C THR A 455 -17.78 -7.07 -8.34
N ARG A 456 -17.89 -6.01 -9.13
CA ARG A 456 -17.48 -6.04 -10.56
C ARG A 456 -16.00 -6.38 -10.71
N CYS A 457 -15.14 -5.78 -9.88
CA CYS A 457 -13.71 -6.07 -9.90
C CYS A 457 -13.43 -7.54 -9.53
N ALA A 458 -14.05 -8.07 -8.49
CA ALA A 458 -13.89 -9.46 -8.08
C ALA A 458 -14.40 -10.45 -9.15
N GLU A 459 -15.52 -10.16 -9.81
CA GLU A 459 -16.03 -10.95 -10.94
C GLU A 459 -15.10 -10.90 -12.14
N PHE A 460 -14.51 -9.74 -12.43
CA PHE A 460 -13.52 -9.61 -13.49
C PHE A 460 -12.32 -10.52 -13.22
N ILE A 461 -11.69 -10.43 -12.03
CA ILE A 461 -10.54 -11.28 -11.67
C ILE A 461 -10.92 -12.75 -11.76
N TRP A 462 -12.05 -13.13 -11.17
CA TRP A 462 -12.51 -14.53 -11.19
C TRP A 462 -12.75 -15.06 -12.59
N SER A 463 -13.29 -14.25 -13.49
CA SER A 463 -13.59 -14.67 -14.86
C SER A 463 -12.40 -14.60 -15.84
N ARG A 464 -11.40 -13.75 -15.56
CA ARG A 464 -10.29 -13.50 -16.49
C ARG A 464 -8.94 -14.03 -16.00
N GLN A 465 -8.71 -14.03 -14.70
CA GLN A 465 -7.40 -14.36 -14.12
C GLN A 465 -7.43 -15.67 -13.31
N TRP A 466 -8.60 -16.21 -12.94
CA TRP A 466 -8.73 -17.55 -12.36
C TRP A 466 -8.96 -18.59 -13.45
N ASP A 467 -8.05 -19.56 -13.58
CA ASP A 467 -8.22 -20.71 -14.45
C ASP A 467 -8.87 -21.87 -13.66
N SER A 468 -10.14 -22.09 -13.90
CA SER A 468 -10.92 -23.14 -13.22
C SER A 468 -10.48 -24.57 -13.58
N LYS A 469 -9.76 -24.78 -14.69
CA LYS A 469 -9.27 -26.11 -15.10
C LYS A 469 -8.01 -26.50 -14.32
N THR A 470 -7.09 -25.56 -14.18
CA THR A 470 -5.83 -25.77 -13.45
C THR A 470 -5.96 -25.36 -11.99
N GLN A 471 -7.03 -24.68 -11.59
CA GLN A 471 -7.23 -24.05 -10.28
C GLN A 471 -6.09 -23.11 -9.91
N LYS A 472 -5.64 -22.28 -10.86
CA LYS A 472 -4.54 -21.34 -10.68
C LYS A 472 -4.96 -19.92 -10.98
N LEU A 473 -4.40 -19.01 -10.20
CA LEU A 473 -4.58 -17.59 -10.39
C LEU A 473 -3.44 -17.03 -11.24
N LEU A 474 -3.78 -16.17 -12.19
CA LEU A 474 -2.82 -15.42 -12.98
C LEU A 474 -2.62 -14.03 -12.39
N ARG A 475 -1.40 -13.49 -12.51
CA ARG A 475 -1.00 -12.23 -11.87
C ARG A 475 -1.49 -11.00 -12.61
N VAL A 476 -1.32 -10.97 -13.93
CA VAL A 476 -1.49 -9.75 -14.73
C VAL A 476 -2.48 -9.98 -15.85
N TYR A 477 -3.39 -8.99 -16.04
CA TYR A 477 -4.19 -8.85 -17.25
C TYR A 477 -3.86 -7.53 -17.94
N LYS A 478 -3.61 -7.57 -19.23
CA LYS A 478 -3.38 -6.42 -20.10
C LYS A 478 -3.78 -6.76 -21.54
N ASP A 479 -4.44 -5.83 -22.23
CA ASP A 479 -4.79 -5.93 -23.66
C ASP A 479 -5.50 -7.24 -24.03
N GLY A 480 -6.46 -7.68 -23.21
CA GLY A 480 -7.25 -8.89 -23.44
C GLY A 480 -6.57 -10.19 -23.03
N GLN A 481 -5.37 -10.16 -22.50
CA GLN A 481 -4.57 -11.33 -22.13
C GLN A 481 -4.27 -11.38 -20.64
N SER A 482 -4.54 -12.55 -20.03
CA SER A 482 -4.05 -12.88 -18.69
C SER A 482 -2.78 -13.71 -18.81
N LYS A 483 -1.75 -13.32 -18.07
CA LYS A 483 -0.42 -13.97 -18.14
C LYS A 483 0.26 -14.01 -16.78
N ILE A 484 1.30 -14.78 -16.69
CA ILE A 484 2.15 -14.99 -15.52
C ILE A 484 1.39 -15.68 -14.39
N ASN A 485 1.93 -16.78 -13.89
CA ASN A 485 1.36 -17.44 -12.72
C ASN A 485 1.41 -16.51 -11.52
N GLY A 486 0.30 -16.46 -10.77
CA GLY A 486 0.21 -15.66 -9.55
C GLY A 486 1.26 -16.07 -8.53
N CYS A 487 1.80 -15.09 -7.83
CA CYS A 487 2.61 -15.26 -6.63
C CYS A 487 1.71 -15.33 -5.39
N LEU A 488 2.28 -15.59 -4.23
CA LEU A 488 1.53 -15.69 -2.97
C LEU A 488 0.69 -14.44 -2.68
N ASP A 489 1.19 -13.24 -2.98
CA ASP A 489 0.49 -11.98 -2.79
C ASP A 489 -0.81 -11.89 -3.60
N ASP A 490 -0.83 -12.43 -4.82
CA ASP A 490 -2.04 -12.48 -5.65
C ASP A 490 -3.14 -13.32 -4.99
N TYR A 491 -2.77 -14.47 -4.43
CA TYR A 491 -3.70 -15.34 -3.73
C TYR A 491 -4.14 -14.77 -2.39
N ALA A 492 -3.21 -14.31 -1.59
CA ALA A 492 -3.47 -13.85 -0.22
C ALA A 492 -4.35 -12.58 -0.20
N TYR A 493 -4.03 -11.59 -1.03
CA TYR A 493 -4.77 -10.32 -1.03
C TYR A 493 -6.14 -10.47 -1.71
N PHE A 494 -6.23 -11.29 -2.75
CA PHE A 494 -7.53 -11.58 -3.35
C PHE A 494 -8.42 -12.42 -2.42
N LEU A 495 -7.84 -13.36 -1.65
CA LEU A 495 -8.55 -14.11 -0.62
C LEU A 495 -9.11 -13.19 0.47
N GLU A 496 -8.31 -12.23 0.97
CA GLU A 496 -8.80 -11.21 1.91
C GLU A 496 -9.95 -10.40 1.30
N GLY A 497 -9.81 -10.01 0.03
CA GLY A 497 -10.84 -9.30 -0.73
C GLY A 497 -12.14 -10.08 -0.82
N LEU A 498 -12.11 -11.37 -1.17
CA LEU A 498 -13.30 -12.23 -1.26
C LEU A 498 -14.00 -12.41 0.09
N VAL A 499 -13.23 -12.64 1.15
CA VAL A 499 -13.79 -12.79 2.51
C VAL A 499 -14.42 -11.49 2.98
N THR A 500 -13.78 -10.33 2.73
CA THR A 500 -14.32 -9.02 3.09
C THR A 500 -15.57 -8.68 2.25
N LEU A 501 -15.56 -9.03 0.97
CA LEU A 501 -16.69 -8.83 0.09
C LEU A 501 -17.92 -9.68 0.51
N TYR A 502 -17.68 -10.91 1.01
CA TYR A 502 -18.73 -11.70 1.65
C TYR A 502 -19.29 -10.98 2.87
N GLU A 503 -18.47 -10.54 3.81
CA GLU A 503 -18.97 -9.89 5.03
C GLU A 503 -19.71 -8.57 4.76
N ALA A 504 -19.35 -7.86 3.68
CA ALA A 504 -20.02 -6.64 3.27
C ALA A 504 -21.34 -6.93 2.52
N GLY A 505 -21.32 -7.84 1.57
CA GLY A 505 -22.48 -8.13 0.71
C GLY A 505 -23.34 -9.32 1.15
N LEU A 506 -22.83 -10.16 2.04
CA LEU A 506 -23.46 -11.37 2.56
C LEU A 506 -23.85 -12.40 1.47
N ASP A 507 -23.16 -12.40 0.36
CA ASP A 507 -23.35 -13.32 -0.76
C ASP A 507 -22.41 -14.53 -0.60
N SER A 508 -22.97 -15.69 -0.29
CA SER A 508 -22.23 -16.92 0.04
C SER A 508 -21.36 -17.46 -1.10
N ARG A 509 -21.60 -17.05 -2.36
CA ARG A 509 -20.71 -17.41 -3.48
C ARG A 509 -19.25 -16.95 -3.25
N TRP A 510 -19.05 -15.84 -2.55
CA TRP A 510 -17.71 -15.33 -2.25
C TRP A 510 -16.96 -16.22 -1.26
N ILE A 511 -17.65 -16.82 -0.31
CA ILE A 511 -17.06 -17.83 0.59
C ILE A 511 -16.71 -19.12 -0.15
N ALA A 512 -17.55 -19.57 -1.06
CA ALA A 512 -17.25 -20.73 -1.89
C ALA A 512 -15.96 -20.50 -2.72
N ARG A 513 -15.87 -19.37 -3.41
CA ARG A 513 -14.67 -18.97 -4.17
C ARG A 513 -13.45 -18.77 -3.27
N ALA A 514 -13.62 -18.20 -2.09
CA ALA A 514 -12.55 -18.03 -1.10
C ALA A 514 -11.99 -19.39 -0.66
N LYS A 515 -12.82 -20.41 -0.48
CA LYS A 515 -12.38 -21.78 -0.17
C LYS A 515 -11.57 -22.40 -1.32
N GLU A 516 -12.07 -22.28 -2.56
CA GLU A 516 -11.32 -22.76 -3.74
C GLU A 516 -9.94 -22.10 -3.84
N LEU A 517 -9.90 -20.79 -3.68
CA LEU A 517 -8.66 -20.02 -3.74
C LEU A 517 -7.71 -20.36 -2.59
N ALA A 518 -8.23 -20.49 -1.36
CA ALA A 518 -7.44 -20.86 -0.18
C ALA A 518 -6.82 -22.25 -0.30
N ASN A 519 -7.56 -23.22 -0.79
CA ASN A 519 -7.06 -24.56 -1.02
C ASN A 519 -5.95 -24.56 -2.08
N SER A 520 -6.16 -23.88 -3.21
CA SER A 520 -5.14 -23.72 -4.24
C SER A 520 -3.89 -22.99 -3.71
N MET A 521 -4.06 -21.96 -2.88
CA MET A 521 -2.95 -21.26 -2.23
C MET A 521 -2.13 -22.20 -1.32
N ILE A 522 -2.78 -23.01 -0.52
CA ILE A 522 -2.12 -24.00 0.34
C ILE A 522 -1.38 -25.04 -0.51
N ASP A 523 -2.01 -25.58 -1.54
CA ASP A 523 -1.41 -26.58 -2.42
C ASP A 523 -0.19 -26.05 -3.18
N GLU A 524 -0.21 -24.80 -3.64
CA GLU A 524 0.87 -24.22 -4.47
C GLU A 524 2.04 -23.68 -3.65
N PHE A 525 1.79 -23.08 -2.48
CA PHE A 525 2.81 -22.26 -1.81
C PHE A 525 3.24 -22.78 -0.43
N TRP A 526 2.49 -23.69 0.20
CA TRP A 526 2.78 -24.12 1.56
C TRP A 526 4.11 -24.87 1.68
N ASP A 527 4.93 -24.53 2.68
CA ASP A 527 6.13 -25.30 3.05
C ASP A 527 5.77 -26.38 4.08
N GLU A 528 5.76 -27.65 3.63
CA GLU A 528 5.47 -28.79 4.48
C GLU A 528 6.57 -29.06 5.54
N GLY A 529 7.79 -28.56 5.32
CA GLY A 529 8.93 -28.81 6.21
C GLY A 529 9.01 -27.87 7.39
N GLU A 530 8.88 -26.56 7.12
CA GLU A 530 9.13 -25.51 8.13
C GLU A 530 7.89 -24.64 8.42
N GLY A 531 6.80 -24.80 7.69
CA GLY A 531 5.62 -23.95 7.76
C GLY A 531 5.80 -22.59 7.07
N GLY A 532 4.68 -21.85 6.96
CA GLY A 532 4.63 -20.62 6.17
C GLY A 532 4.57 -20.91 4.67
N PHE A 533 4.42 -19.84 3.88
CA PHE A 533 4.21 -19.93 2.43
C PHE A 533 5.42 -19.38 1.68
N PHE A 534 5.83 -20.07 0.61
CA PHE A 534 6.79 -19.53 -0.35
C PHE A 534 6.14 -18.44 -1.21
N LEU A 535 6.94 -17.49 -1.68
CA LEU A 535 6.49 -16.41 -2.56
C LEU A 535 6.08 -16.93 -3.95
N SER A 536 6.84 -17.89 -4.50
CA SER A 536 6.58 -18.53 -5.80
C SER A 536 6.02 -19.94 -5.66
N GLY A 537 5.04 -20.28 -6.51
CA GLY A 537 4.34 -21.56 -6.48
C GLY A 537 5.19 -22.75 -6.90
N ARG A 538 4.76 -23.96 -6.54
CA ARG A 538 5.41 -25.24 -6.91
C ARG A 538 5.39 -25.49 -8.41
N SER A 539 4.33 -25.03 -9.08
CA SER A 539 4.11 -25.22 -10.52
C SER A 539 4.76 -24.15 -11.39
N GLY A 540 5.31 -23.10 -10.79
CA GLY A 540 6.00 -22.00 -11.48
C GLY A 540 7.43 -22.34 -11.87
N GLU A 541 8.10 -21.34 -12.45
CA GLU A 541 9.54 -21.39 -12.71
C GLU A 541 10.31 -21.60 -11.39
N GLN A 542 11.30 -22.48 -11.42
CA GLN A 542 12.14 -22.73 -10.25
C GLN A 542 13.33 -21.76 -10.29
N LEU A 543 13.29 -20.74 -9.44
CA LEU A 543 14.39 -19.82 -9.21
C LEU A 543 15.51 -20.50 -8.39
N ILE A 544 16.72 -19.93 -8.42
CA ILE A 544 17.89 -20.45 -7.68
C ILE A 544 17.69 -20.56 -6.16
N SER A 545 16.71 -19.83 -5.61
CA SER A 545 16.27 -19.92 -4.21
C SER A 545 14.81 -19.57 -4.09
N LYS A 546 14.06 -20.36 -3.31
CA LYS A 546 12.66 -20.03 -2.97
C LYS A 546 12.64 -19.13 -1.75
N LEU A 547 11.91 -18.04 -1.80
CA LEU A 547 11.75 -17.07 -0.73
C LEU A 547 10.39 -17.19 -0.07
N LYS A 548 10.31 -16.92 1.24
CA LYS A 548 9.04 -16.77 1.99
C LYS A 548 8.64 -15.30 2.19
N ASN A 549 9.60 -14.40 2.25
CA ASN A 549 9.44 -12.94 2.43
C ASN A 549 8.40 -12.55 3.49
N PRO A 550 8.63 -12.86 4.79
CA PRO A 550 7.64 -12.63 5.84
C PRO A 550 7.60 -11.19 6.37
N ALA A 551 8.57 -10.35 6.01
CA ALA A 551 8.63 -8.94 6.45
C ALA A 551 7.65 -8.06 5.67
N ASP A 552 7.13 -7.04 6.37
CA ASP A 552 6.36 -5.97 5.73
C ASP A 552 7.32 -5.00 5.03
N GLU A 553 6.91 -4.55 3.84
CA GLU A 553 7.60 -3.54 3.03
C GLU A 553 6.60 -2.43 2.68
N ALA A 554 6.66 -1.83 1.48
CA ALA A 554 5.60 -0.93 1.00
C ALA A 554 4.25 -1.67 0.88
N LEU A 555 4.31 -2.95 0.50
CA LEU A 555 3.18 -3.89 0.58
C LEU A 555 3.25 -4.70 1.88
N PRO A 556 2.12 -5.11 2.45
CA PRO A 556 2.12 -6.03 3.58
C PRO A 556 2.74 -7.38 3.19
N SER A 557 3.32 -8.07 4.15
CA SER A 557 3.78 -9.45 3.91
C SER A 557 2.63 -10.33 3.41
N ALA A 558 2.84 -11.00 2.27
CA ALA A 558 1.85 -11.95 1.75
C ALA A 558 1.56 -13.09 2.73
N ASN A 559 2.57 -13.54 3.51
CA ASN A 559 2.38 -14.50 4.61
C ASN A 559 1.49 -13.95 5.73
N ALA A 560 1.61 -12.65 6.04
CA ALA A 560 0.78 -12.01 7.06
C ALA A 560 -0.68 -11.92 6.63
N ILE A 561 -0.94 -11.50 5.39
CA ILE A 561 -2.31 -11.42 4.87
C ILE A 561 -2.91 -12.81 4.66
N ALA A 562 -2.13 -13.80 4.16
CA ALA A 562 -2.56 -15.19 4.08
C ALA A 562 -3.01 -15.72 5.45
N ALA A 563 -2.21 -15.48 6.49
CA ALA A 563 -2.56 -15.90 7.86
C ALA A 563 -3.85 -15.22 8.37
N GLN A 564 -4.03 -13.91 8.14
CA GLN A 564 -5.23 -13.17 8.54
C GLN A 564 -6.48 -13.66 7.79
N ALA A 565 -6.37 -13.81 6.48
CA ALA A 565 -7.49 -14.25 5.63
C ALA A 565 -7.89 -15.70 5.91
N LEU A 566 -6.91 -16.60 6.08
CA LEU A 566 -7.17 -18.00 6.46
C LEU A 566 -7.81 -18.10 7.84
N LEU A 567 -7.32 -17.35 8.84
CA LEU A 567 -7.93 -17.33 10.18
C LEU A 567 -9.41 -16.94 10.11
N LYS A 568 -9.71 -15.88 9.34
CA LYS A 568 -11.07 -15.39 9.18
C LYS A 568 -11.95 -16.38 8.43
N LEU A 569 -11.44 -16.96 7.34
CA LEU A 569 -12.13 -17.99 6.59
C LEU A 569 -12.39 -19.23 7.46
N GLY A 570 -11.41 -19.71 8.22
CA GLY A 570 -11.54 -20.86 9.13
C GLY A 570 -12.61 -20.63 10.20
N ARG A 571 -12.65 -19.44 10.77
CA ARG A 571 -13.68 -19.06 11.74
C ARG A 571 -15.08 -18.97 11.14
N LEU A 572 -15.21 -18.48 9.91
CA LEU A 572 -16.51 -18.41 9.20
C LEU A 572 -17.02 -19.81 8.81
N THR A 573 -16.13 -20.66 8.29
CA THR A 573 -16.48 -21.99 7.74
C THR A 573 -16.41 -23.12 8.74
N GLY A 574 -15.79 -22.91 9.90
CA GLY A 574 -15.52 -23.96 10.87
C GLY A 574 -14.42 -24.94 10.44
N GLU A 575 -13.69 -24.68 9.35
CA GLU A 575 -12.63 -25.56 8.86
C GLU A 575 -11.32 -25.32 9.58
N GLU A 576 -10.95 -26.24 10.48
CA GLU A 576 -9.76 -26.14 11.33
C GLU A 576 -8.43 -26.08 10.57
N ILE A 577 -8.39 -26.59 9.34
CA ILE A 577 -7.18 -26.55 8.50
C ILE A 577 -6.67 -25.12 8.31
N TYR A 578 -7.57 -24.15 8.08
CA TYR A 578 -7.19 -22.77 7.86
C TYR A 578 -6.64 -22.09 9.11
N THR A 579 -7.25 -22.34 10.27
CA THR A 579 -6.75 -21.85 11.58
C THR A 579 -5.38 -22.45 11.89
N ARG A 580 -5.22 -23.76 11.68
CA ARG A 580 -3.95 -24.44 11.87
C ARG A 580 -2.84 -23.89 10.97
N LYS A 581 -3.12 -23.61 9.68
CA LYS A 581 -2.15 -22.99 8.76
C LYS A 581 -1.74 -21.59 9.22
N THR A 582 -2.65 -20.85 9.84
CA THR A 582 -2.32 -19.56 10.48
C THR A 582 -1.35 -19.76 11.66
N GLU A 583 -1.64 -20.68 12.57
CA GLU A 583 -0.79 -20.97 13.72
C GLU A 583 0.61 -21.42 13.31
N GLU A 584 0.69 -22.34 12.35
CA GLU A 584 1.94 -22.86 11.80
C GLU A 584 2.77 -21.75 11.12
N THR A 585 2.11 -20.80 10.42
CA THR A 585 2.77 -19.63 9.83
C THR A 585 3.37 -18.71 10.89
N LEU A 586 2.61 -18.38 11.94
CA LEU A 586 3.10 -17.57 13.06
C LEU A 586 4.25 -18.24 13.81
N GLN A 587 4.20 -19.56 14.00
CA GLN A 587 5.29 -20.34 14.60
C GLN A 587 6.55 -20.31 13.74
N ALA A 588 6.40 -20.46 12.42
CA ALA A 588 7.53 -20.45 11.47
C ALA A 588 8.35 -19.16 11.55
N PHE A 589 7.69 -18.01 11.69
CA PHE A 589 8.36 -16.71 11.69
C PHE A 589 8.59 -16.11 13.09
N ARG A 590 8.27 -16.83 14.16
CA ARG A 590 8.40 -16.37 15.54
C ARG A 590 9.79 -15.79 15.85
N GLY A 591 10.85 -16.51 15.51
CA GLY A 591 12.21 -16.06 15.81
C GLY A 591 12.63 -14.78 15.08
N MET A 592 12.03 -14.49 13.91
CA MET A 592 12.23 -13.23 13.20
C MET A 592 11.47 -12.10 13.88
N MET A 593 10.22 -12.31 14.26
CA MET A 593 9.41 -11.34 15.01
C MET A 593 10.05 -10.97 16.35
N GLU A 594 10.67 -11.94 17.06
CA GLU A 594 11.39 -11.69 18.32
C GLU A 594 12.63 -10.82 18.13
N LYS A 595 13.33 -10.94 16.99
CA LYS A 595 14.54 -10.15 16.70
C LYS A 595 14.22 -8.73 16.25
N SER A 596 13.17 -8.53 15.47
CA SER A 596 12.83 -7.23 14.87
C SER A 596 11.31 -7.09 14.70
N PRO A 597 10.56 -6.91 15.81
CA PRO A 597 9.09 -6.99 15.76
C PRO A 597 8.45 -5.96 14.83
N VAL A 598 9.04 -4.78 14.66
CA VAL A 598 8.52 -3.71 13.79
C VAL A 598 8.54 -4.10 12.30
N GLY A 599 9.46 -4.96 11.87
CA GLY A 599 9.48 -5.47 10.49
C GLY A 599 8.37 -6.47 10.15
N PHE A 600 7.53 -6.86 11.14
CA PHE A 600 6.54 -7.94 11.01
C PHE A 600 5.17 -7.56 11.61
N THR A 601 4.80 -6.30 11.53
CA THR A 601 3.56 -5.78 12.15
C THR A 601 2.30 -6.40 11.55
N GLY A 602 2.34 -6.83 10.29
CA GLY A 602 1.27 -7.61 9.65
C GLY A 602 1.09 -8.99 10.30
N LEU A 603 2.18 -9.72 10.57
CA LEU A 603 2.13 -11.01 11.30
C LEU A 603 1.72 -10.82 12.76
N LEU A 604 2.18 -9.75 13.43
CA LEU A 604 1.73 -9.40 14.78
C LEU A 604 0.23 -9.06 14.81
N SER A 605 -0.30 -8.47 13.76
CA SER A 605 -1.75 -8.23 13.59
C SER A 605 -2.52 -9.56 13.44
N ALA A 606 -1.97 -10.53 12.68
CA ALA A 606 -2.53 -11.88 12.59
C ALA A 606 -2.51 -12.60 13.96
N MET A 607 -1.42 -12.47 14.69
CA MET A 607 -1.29 -13.02 16.05
C MET A 607 -2.30 -12.39 17.01
N SER A 608 -2.45 -11.06 17.00
CA SER A 608 -3.49 -10.37 17.77
C SER A 608 -4.89 -10.89 17.43
N ALA A 609 -5.16 -11.14 16.15
CA ALA A 609 -6.44 -11.70 15.73
C ALA A 609 -6.65 -13.13 16.22
N LEU A 610 -5.61 -13.97 16.21
CA LEU A 610 -5.67 -15.35 16.68
C LEU A 610 -5.92 -15.42 18.20
N ASN A 611 -5.21 -14.61 18.99
CA ASN A 611 -5.26 -14.63 20.46
C ASN A 611 -6.59 -14.08 21.02
N LEU A 612 -7.31 -13.28 20.25
CA LEU A 612 -8.58 -12.70 20.66
C LEU A 612 -9.78 -13.50 20.11
N PRO A 613 -10.75 -13.85 20.96
CA PRO A 613 -11.95 -14.51 20.50
C PRO A 613 -12.73 -13.60 19.54
N PRO A 614 -13.32 -14.15 18.48
CA PRO A 614 -14.16 -13.39 17.58
C PRO A 614 -15.45 -12.93 18.25
N VAL A 615 -16.03 -11.85 17.75
CA VAL A 615 -17.42 -11.45 17.97
C VAL A 615 -18.20 -11.91 16.74
N GLU A 616 -18.98 -12.97 16.90
CA GLU A 616 -19.75 -13.57 15.83
C GLU A 616 -21.15 -12.95 15.78
N VAL A 617 -21.51 -12.35 14.67
CA VAL A 617 -22.79 -11.66 14.46
C VAL A 617 -23.50 -12.30 13.29
N VAL A 618 -24.59 -13.04 13.61
CA VAL A 618 -25.37 -13.75 12.63
C VAL A 618 -26.71 -13.07 12.42
N PHE A 619 -26.90 -12.50 11.25
CA PHE A 619 -28.19 -11.97 10.79
C PHE A 619 -29.05 -13.10 10.24
N VAL A 620 -30.36 -13.05 10.53
CA VAL A 620 -31.35 -13.99 10.03
C VAL A 620 -32.62 -13.24 9.65
N GLY A 621 -33.25 -13.63 8.56
CA GLY A 621 -34.50 -13.03 8.08
C GLY A 621 -34.32 -12.09 6.88
N PRO A 622 -35.38 -11.32 6.53
CA PRO A 622 -35.39 -10.51 5.30
C PRO A 622 -34.40 -9.36 5.38
N ARG A 623 -33.64 -9.12 4.29
CA ARG A 623 -32.67 -8.03 4.18
C ARG A 623 -33.30 -6.70 3.78
N ASP A 624 -34.45 -6.71 3.15
CA ASP A 624 -35.19 -5.56 2.65
C ASP A 624 -36.08 -4.91 3.73
N HIS A 625 -35.71 -5.05 5.00
CA HIS A 625 -36.45 -4.56 6.15
C HIS A 625 -35.65 -3.47 6.89
N SER A 626 -36.30 -2.38 7.31
CA SER A 626 -35.66 -1.23 7.96
C SER A 626 -34.88 -1.60 9.24
N SER A 627 -35.35 -2.59 10.02
CA SER A 627 -34.63 -3.04 11.21
C SER A 627 -33.31 -3.78 10.86
N PHE A 628 -33.22 -4.40 9.67
CA PHE A 628 -31.96 -4.94 9.19
C PHE A 628 -30.94 -3.83 8.98
N ASP A 629 -31.32 -2.76 8.25
CA ASP A 629 -30.46 -1.62 7.98
C ASP A 629 -30.02 -0.91 9.27
N GLU A 630 -30.95 -0.76 10.24
CA GLU A 630 -30.64 -0.18 11.54
C GLU A 630 -29.55 -1.01 12.29
N MET A 631 -29.76 -2.31 12.40
CA MET A 631 -28.82 -3.23 13.06
C MET A 631 -27.50 -3.32 12.32
N TRP A 632 -27.54 -3.31 10.98
CA TRP A 632 -26.34 -3.27 10.14
C TRP A 632 -25.50 -2.02 10.40
N LYS A 633 -26.13 -0.86 10.41
CA LYS A 633 -25.47 0.41 10.72
C LYS A 633 -24.82 0.39 12.10
N VAL A 634 -25.54 -0.09 13.12
CA VAL A 634 -25.01 -0.21 14.48
C VAL A 634 -23.76 -1.10 14.52
N LEU A 635 -23.82 -2.26 13.87
CA LEU A 635 -22.67 -3.19 13.82
C LEU A 635 -21.40 -2.55 13.22
N HIS A 636 -21.56 -1.67 12.23
CA HIS A 636 -20.45 -1.07 11.48
C HIS A 636 -20.10 0.35 11.96
N THR A 637 -20.75 0.85 13.01
CA THR A 637 -20.45 2.17 13.57
C THR A 637 -19.06 2.19 14.22
N ASP A 638 -18.72 1.21 15.06
CA ASP A 638 -17.47 1.20 15.82
C ASP A 638 -16.42 0.25 15.24
N TYR A 639 -15.14 0.59 15.47
CA TYR A 639 -14.03 -0.26 15.12
C TYR A 639 -14.01 -1.54 15.97
N ARG A 640 -14.22 -2.68 15.32
CA ARG A 640 -14.24 -4.03 15.92
C ARG A 640 -13.44 -4.99 15.03
N PRO A 641 -12.11 -5.06 15.20
CA PRO A 641 -11.24 -5.77 14.27
C PRO A 641 -11.43 -7.29 14.21
N ASN A 642 -12.07 -7.88 15.23
CA ASN A 642 -12.29 -9.34 15.30
C ASN A 642 -13.77 -9.73 15.14
N LYS A 643 -14.62 -8.86 14.59
CA LYS A 643 -16.00 -9.24 14.28
C LYS A 643 -16.03 -10.18 13.09
N LEU A 644 -16.99 -11.11 13.10
CA LEU A 644 -17.39 -11.96 11.97
C LEU A 644 -18.85 -11.68 11.69
N THR A 645 -19.16 -11.34 10.44
CA THR A 645 -20.52 -11.04 10.02
C THR A 645 -21.04 -12.14 9.11
N LEU A 646 -22.17 -12.75 9.48
CA LEU A 646 -22.80 -13.85 8.75
C LEU A 646 -24.26 -13.53 8.50
N TRP A 647 -24.80 -14.13 7.45
CA TRP A 647 -26.23 -14.11 7.18
C TRP A 647 -26.73 -15.53 6.89
N ASN A 648 -27.83 -15.90 7.52
CA ASN A 648 -28.50 -17.18 7.28
C ASN A 648 -29.60 -17.00 6.25
N GLU A 649 -29.31 -17.40 5.02
CA GLU A 649 -30.30 -17.54 3.96
C GLU A 649 -30.95 -18.93 4.06
N LYS A 650 -32.27 -18.98 4.03
CA LYS A 650 -33.09 -20.19 4.28
C LYS A 650 -32.76 -21.42 3.43
N THR A 651 -31.89 -21.38 2.43
CA THR A 651 -31.90 -22.37 1.35
C THR A 651 -30.62 -23.15 1.06
N SER A 652 -29.41 -22.74 1.39
CA SER A 652 -28.21 -23.51 0.99
C SER A 652 -26.91 -23.22 1.70
N THR A 653 -26.88 -22.23 2.58
CA THR A 653 -25.64 -21.74 3.21
C THR A 653 -25.21 -22.57 4.43
N GLY A 654 -26.07 -23.44 4.94
CA GLY A 654 -25.83 -24.18 6.19
C GLY A 654 -24.55 -25.04 6.19
N ASP A 655 -24.19 -25.63 5.04
CA ASP A 655 -22.99 -26.46 4.93
C ASP A 655 -21.71 -25.60 4.81
N LEU A 656 -21.81 -24.38 4.26
CA LEU A 656 -20.68 -23.46 4.12
C LEU A 656 -20.40 -22.66 5.39
N LEU A 657 -21.43 -22.35 6.17
CA LEU A 657 -21.38 -21.45 7.33
C LEU A 657 -22.01 -22.08 8.57
N PRO A 658 -21.35 -23.01 9.24
CA PRO A 658 -21.93 -23.75 10.38
C PRO A 658 -22.42 -22.87 11.52
N LEU A 659 -21.80 -21.71 11.75
CA LEU A 659 -22.20 -20.75 12.78
C LEU A 659 -23.63 -20.19 12.55
N ALA A 660 -24.11 -20.22 11.33
CA ALA A 660 -25.46 -19.76 10.98
C ALA A 660 -26.54 -20.87 11.15
N GLN A 661 -26.13 -22.14 11.28
CA GLN A 661 -27.05 -23.26 11.40
C GLN A 661 -27.92 -23.16 12.67
N GLY A 662 -29.18 -23.57 12.56
CA GLY A 662 -30.11 -23.61 13.67
C GLY A 662 -30.63 -22.24 14.15
N LYS A 663 -30.11 -21.14 13.62
CA LYS A 663 -30.62 -19.79 13.94
C LYS A 663 -31.77 -19.42 13.03
N THR A 664 -32.86 -18.91 13.61
CA THR A 664 -34.12 -18.61 12.89
C THR A 664 -34.56 -17.19 13.17
N ALA A 665 -35.24 -16.60 12.20
CA ALA A 665 -35.88 -15.29 12.37
C ALA A 665 -37.05 -15.40 13.34
N GLU A 666 -37.05 -14.61 14.40
CA GLU A 666 -38.16 -14.55 15.33
C GLU A 666 -39.36 -13.80 14.70
N LYS A 667 -40.50 -14.40 14.70
CA LYS A 667 -41.76 -13.85 14.11
C LYS A 667 -41.62 -13.40 12.64
N GLY A 668 -40.61 -13.91 11.92
CA GLY A 668 -40.35 -13.54 10.53
C GLY A 668 -39.63 -12.19 10.36
N GLU A 669 -39.24 -11.51 11.44
CA GLU A 669 -38.54 -10.23 11.47
C GLU A 669 -37.02 -10.45 11.43
N PRO A 670 -36.22 -9.49 10.90
CA PRO A 670 -34.78 -9.55 11.00
C PRO A 670 -34.32 -9.71 12.44
N THR A 671 -33.53 -10.72 12.68
CA THR A 671 -33.06 -11.12 14.01
C THR A 671 -31.55 -11.27 13.98
N VAL A 672 -30.85 -10.73 14.99
CA VAL A 672 -29.40 -10.85 15.15
C VAL A 672 -29.07 -11.71 16.35
N TYR A 673 -28.23 -12.71 16.13
CA TYR A 673 -27.58 -13.50 17.18
C TYR A 673 -26.14 -13.02 17.34
N LEU A 674 -25.79 -12.59 18.56
CA LEU A 674 -24.43 -12.22 18.91
C LEU A 674 -23.83 -13.30 19.81
N CYS A 675 -22.74 -13.91 19.35
CA CYS A 675 -22.07 -14.99 20.06
C CYS A 675 -20.61 -14.64 20.35
N GLN A 676 -20.12 -15.03 21.51
CA GLN A 676 -18.72 -14.90 21.92
C GLN A 676 -18.31 -16.12 22.75
N LYS A 677 -17.11 -16.67 22.52
CA LYS A 677 -16.59 -17.83 23.27
C LYS A 677 -17.59 -18.98 23.35
N ASN A 678 -18.20 -19.33 22.22
CA ASN A 678 -19.23 -20.39 22.07
C ASN A 678 -20.53 -20.16 22.88
N THR A 679 -20.77 -18.94 23.36
CA THR A 679 -22.01 -18.58 24.04
C THR A 679 -22.71 -17.47 23.30
N CYS A 680 -24.00 -17.69 22.96
CA CYS A 680 -24.83 -16.68 22.31
C CYS A 680 -25.70 -15.95 23.33
N HIS A 681 -25.80 -14.65 23.19
CA HIS A 681 -26.78 -13.84 23.88
C HIS A 681 -28.21 -14.15 23.36
N ALA A 682 -29.22 -13.73 24.10
CA ALA A 682 -30.58 -13.74 23.58
C ALA A 682 -30.65 -12.91 22.28
N PRO A 683 -31.36 -13.42 21.23
CA PRO A 683 -31.41 -12.74 19.96
C PRO A 683 -32.13 -11.38 20.06
N VAL A 684 -31.74 -10.44 19.20
CA VAL A 684 -32.27 -9.08 19.17
C VAL A 684 -32.82 -8.71 17.79
N GLN A 685 -33.80 -7.77 17.76
CA GLN A 685 -34.49 -7.36 16.54
C GLN A 685 -34.45 -5.85 16.30
N SER A 686 -33.65 -5.10 17.08
CA SER A 686 -33.50 -3.65 16.91
C SER A 686 -32.07 -3.20 17.09
N GLY A 687 -31.70 -2.09 16.42
CA GLY A 687 -30.39 -1.47 16.55
C GLY A 687 -30.06 -1.09 17.99
N LYS A 688 -30.99 -0.53 18.73
CA LYS A 688 -30.79 -0.17 20.15
C LYS A 688 -30.44 -1.39 21.03
N ALA A 689 -31.10 -2.52 20.81
CA ALA A 689 -30.82 -3.75 21.55
C ALA A 689 -29.45 -4.33 21.17
N LEU A 690 -29.11 -4.30 19.87
CA LEU A 690 -27.80 -4.73 19.39
C LEU A 690 -26.68 -3.84 19.92
N ASP A 691 -26.85 -2.52 19.91
CA ASP A 691 -25.87 -1.56 20.43
C ASP A 691 -25.53 -1.85 21.89
N LYS A 692 -26.56 -2.11 22.71
CA LYS A 692 -26.36 -2.49 24.11
C LYS A 692 -25.56 -3.77 24.29
N LEU A 693 -25.75 -4.77 23.41
CA LEU A 693 -24.96 -6.02 23.43
C LEU A 693 -23.52 -5.82 22.97
N LEU A 694 -23.30 -4.85 22.10
CA LEU A 694 -21.99 -4.51 21.54
C LEU A 694 -21.21 -3.53 22.41
N GLU A 695 -21.77 -3.04 23.54
CA GLU A 695 -21.09 -2.10 24.43
C GLU A 695 -19.71 -2.62 24.88
N ARG A 696 -18.69 -1.77 24.78
CA ARG A 696 -17.33 -2.09 25.26
C ARG A 696 -17.34 -2.21 26.81
N PRO A 697 -16.47 -3.05 27.40
CA PRO A 697 -16.27 -3.09 28.85
C PRO A 697 -15.97 -1.68 29.39
N GLN A 698 -16.50 -1.38 30.58
CA GLN A 698 -16.44 -0.06 31.21
C GLN A 698 -14.99 0.45 31.42
N GLU A 699 -14.03 -0.47 31.62
CA GLU A 699 -12.59 -0.15 31.77
C GLU A 699 -11.97 0.45 30.50
N ILE A 700 -12.34 -0.05 29.32
CA ILE A 700 -11.85 0.50 28.03
C ILE A 700 -12.50 1.87 27.76
N ARG A 701 -13.77 2.06 28.12
CA ARG A 701 -14.45 3.37 28.02
C ARG A 701 -13.78 4.43 28.89
N LEU A 702 -13.38 4.08 30.11
CA LEU A 702 -12.69 4.98 31.04
C LEU A 702 -11.30 5.40 30.50
N ASN A 703 -10.57 4.49 29.89
CA ASN A 703 -9.26 4.80 29.31
C ASN A 703 -9.39 5.72 28.08
N VAL A 704 -10.34 5.46 27.19
CA VAL A 704 -10.61 6.34 26.04
C VAL A 704 -11.03 7.74 26.51
N PHE A 705 -11.92 7.83 27.47
CA PHE A 705 -12.39 9.11 28.04
C PHE A 705 -11.28 9.87 28.77
N ASN A 706 -10.38 9.18 29.45
CA ASN A 706 -9.23 9.78 30.12
C ASN A 706 -8.16 10.24 29.10
N GLN A 707 -8.00 9.51 27.98
CA GLN A 707 -7.11 9.90 26.88
C GLN A 707 -7.64 11.15 26.17
N GLU A 708 -8.94 11.22 25.87
CA GLU A 708 -9.58 12.41 25.30
C GLU A 708 -9.42 13.64 26.20
N LYS A 709 -9.59 13.49 27.53
CA LYS A 709 -9.31 14.56 28.50
C LYS A 709 -7.84 14.96 28.56
N LYS A 710 -6.92 14.01 28.43
CA LYS A 710 -5.48 14.27 28.40
C LYS A 710 -5.09 15.03 27.15
N ASN A 711 -5.63 14.64 25.99
CA ASN A 711 -5.39 15.31 24.70
C ASN A 711 -5.97 16.73 24.69
N ALA A 712 -7.19 16.94 25.25
CA ALA A 712 -7.77 18.27 25.41
C ALA A 712 -6.89 19.18 26.30
N LYS A 713 -6.35 18.65 27.41
CA LYS A 713 -5.43 19.40 28.27
C LYS A 713 -4.08 19.72 27.60
N ILE A 714 -3.57 18.81 26.77
CA ILE A 714 -2.33 19.05 25.99
C ILE A 714 -2.57 20.18 24.99
N LEU A 715 -3.69 20.17 24.27
CA LEU A 715 -4.08 21.23 23.34
C LEU A 715 -4.24 22.60 24.07
N GLU A 716 -4.87 22.63 25.23
CA GLU A 716 -4.98 23.85 26.07
C GLU A 716 -3.61 24.32 26.54
N GLN A 717 -2.71 23.41 26.87
CA GLN A 717 -1.35 23.74 27.34
C GLN A 717 -0.44 24.22 26.21
N GLU A 718 -0.58 23.65 25.01
CA GLU A 718 0.10 24.11 23.79
C GLU A 718 -0.39 25.50 23.37
N GLN A 719 -1.70 25.77 23.42
CA GLN A 719 -2.25 27.11 23.19
C GLN A 719 -1.75 28.13 24.22
N SER A 720 -1.67 27.73 25.49
CA SER A 720 -1.14 28.60 26.57
C SER A 720 0.37 28.87 26.39
N ASN A 721 1.15 27.86 26.01
CA ASN A 721 2.58 28.00 25.73
C ASN A 721 2.83 28.89 24.50
N PHE A 722 2.05 28.73 23.45
CA PHE A 722 2.11 29.57 22.25
C PHE A 722 1.81 31.04 22.57
N LEU A 723 0.76 31.31 23.36
CA LEU A 723 0.42 32.66 23.82
C LEU A 723 1.54 33.23 24.73
N GLY A 724 2.17 32.41 25.56
CA GLY A 724 3.31 32.80 26.40
C GLY A 724 4.56 33.16 25.58
N VAL A 725 4.87 32.37 24.54
CA VAL A 725 5.98 32.64 23.61
C VAL A 725 5.73 33.90 22.79
N MET A 726 4.51 34.10 22.30
CA MET A 726 4.11 35.30 21.58
C MET A 726 4.16 36.54 22.50
N GLY A 727 3.73 36.41 23.77
CA GLY A 727 3.85 37.47 24.78
C GLY A 727 5.30 37.92 25.03
N ASN A 728 6.22 36.96 25.09
CA ASN A 728 7.65 37.23 25.24
C ASN A 728 8.28 37.87 23.98
N ILE A 729 7.85 37.46 22.79
CA ILE A 729 8.29 38.07 21.51
C ILE A 729 7.80 39.53 21.45
N PHE A 730 6.54 39.81 21.83
CA PHE A 730 6.02 41.19 21.86
C PHE A 730 6.74 42.08 22.90
N GLN A 731 7.17 41.53 24.04
CA GLN A 731 8.00 42.26 25.01
C GLN A 731 9.41 42.53 24.49
N GLN A 732 10.06 41.60 23.79
CA GLN A 732 11.40 41.77 23.21
C GLN A 732 11.41 42.72 22.00
N VAL A 733 10.30 42.85 21.26
CA VAL A 733 10.18 43.76 20.10
C VAL A 733 9.72 45.18 20.48
N GLY A 734 9.48 45.45 21.76
CA GLY A 734 9.26 46.82 22.27
C GLY A 734 7.92 47.45 21.88
N ILE A 735 6.91 46.66 21.54
CA ILE A 735 5.58 47.18 21.25
C ILE A 735 4.79 47.37 22.57
N GLN A 736 4.84 48.59 23.11
CA GLN A 736 4.03 48.97 24.23
C GLN A 736 2.55 49.12 23.78
N LYS A 737 1.63 48.33 24.39
CA LYS A 737 0.21 48.56 24.26
C LYS A 737 -0.13 49.96 24.84
N LYS A 738 -0.59 50.88 24.01
CA LYS A 738 -1.31 52.08 24.52
C LYS A 738 -2.63 51.63 25.16
N PRO A 739 -2.97 52.13 26.36
CA PRO A 739 -4.26 51.84 26.94
C PRO A 739 -5.39 52.47 26.12
N PRO A 740 -6.59 51.91 26.08
CA PRO A 740 -7.74 52.54 25.40
C PRO A 740 -8.10 53.83 26.14
N THR A 741 -8.14 54.92 25.43
CA THR A 741 -8.76 56.18 25.92
C THR A 741 -10.25 56.00 26.04
N GLN A 742 -10.80 56.50 27.14
CA GLN A 742 -12.20 56.57 27.54
C GLN A 742 -13.11 57.14 26.48
#